data_55f4919452f4a5d1cbec7b19e8639cf8
#
_entry.id   55f4919452f4a5d1cbec7b19e8639cf8
#
_cell.length_a   1.000
_cell.length_b   1.000
_cell.length_c   1.000
_cell.angle_alpha   90.00
_cell.angle_beta   90.00
_cell.angle_gamma   90.00
#
_symmetry.space_group_name_H-M   'P 1'
#
loop_
_entity.id
_entity.type
_entity.pdbx_description
1 polymer ?
#
loop_
_entity_poly.entity_id
_entity_poly.type
_entity_poly.pdbx_seq_one_letter_code
_entity_poly.pdbx_strand_id
1 'polypeptide(L)'
;MYKKSILSASILVALSQTAYAEEVSKFEEVVVSATRTNQTMDTVAASVAVISEKEIEENMVKDLNDLFEYTPGVTVNGTQRQGVQSINIRGTEGKRVKILVDGASQPGVFSGGPYSFINSSAVTVDPDMLKSVEIVKGAASSLHGSDAIGGVVAFETKDPKDFLKDGKDFGGQAKLSYSSEDNSFSEHVALAKRFANTEALIAFTRRDGGDLQNFSKAPYDNYSVDNQDYYKNDLLVKLQSQLNDAHRLEFLGEVIYNETDSEIAHKSYKNFNAEDTTKQNRIGLKHIWFADAAISDTITSKLTWIGKEENGVSNRFIEASPGYPPYVPPSGDNQQKKDYEYTEDKFEFETQLDKEIQNHYIVYGXXYKHSDISNTNRELNSDPGTPDTVYVYTPDAKEESFGLFLQDEISLLNDKLILTPGVRYDYFSTNPSNTSEESFEKFSDSALTGRLGATYSISQPGTIFAQVSQGFRAPSFDELYYTYDNPSHGYINRPNPNLGSEKSLSYELGYRHNTAASATEVAFYYSDYSDFIEQTSSNNGGLTEFTNININEANIKGVELSNRLDWHAIAGLPSGVTTRFVAAYTEGEDGDGNPLNSVNPWNAVAAVNYDSPNALWGTSLKVNYTAKKSNSDINSDGDKGGIKDQVALPSATVVDLTAYYKPMKDITIHAGVMNLTNEEYHLWNDVRGKTELSRDKTXAERNYNISVKYEFXTLKTQKPA
;
A
#
# COMPACT_ATOMS: atom_id res chain seq x y z
N MET A 1 15.37 19.76 -29.10
CA MET A 1 14.14 20.12 -28.40
C MET A 1 13.57 18.91 -27.70
N TYR A 2 13.18 19.10 -26.47
CA TYR A 2 12.66 18.00 -25.67
C TYR A 2 11.16 17.82 -25.95
N LYS A 3 10.78 16.63 -26.36
CA LYS A 3 9.39 16.32 -26.66
C LYS A 3 8.94 15.16 -25.81
N LYS A 4 8.33 15.47 -24.69
CA LYS A 4 7.93 14.44 -23.75
C LYS A 4 6.95 13.46 -24.35
N SER A 5 5.97 13.94 -25.10
CA SER A 5 4.99 13.05 -25.71
C SER A 5 5.65 12.13 -26.74
N ILE A 6 6.58 12.64 -27.53
CA ILE A 6 7.30 11.82 -28.49
C ILE A 6 8.20 10.84 -27.77
N LEU A 7 8.84 11.29 -26.70
CA LEU A 7 9.70 10.42 -25.91
C LEU A 7 8.89 9.28 -25.30
N SER A 8 7.73 9.59 -24.73
CA SER A 8 6.89 8.57 -24.14
C SER A 8 6.43 7.54 -25.20
N ALA A 9 6.03 8.00 -26.36
CA ALA A 9 5.62 7.09 -27.42
C ALA A 9 6.78 6.21 -27.87
N SER A 10 7.97 6.80 -28.01
CA SER A 10 9.14 6.03 -28.40
C SER A 10 9.49 4.97 -27.37
N ILE A 11 9.38 5.32 -26.09
CA ILE A 11 9.64 4.38 -25.00
C ILE A 11 8.65 3.21 -25.08
N LEU A 12 7.37 3.50 -25.27
CA LEU A 12 6.37 2.45 -25.35
C LEU A 12 6.60 1.52 -26.53
N VAL A 13 6.99 2.08 -27.67
CA VAL A 13 7.29 1.25 -28.84
C VAL A 13 8.51 0.38 -28.56
N ALA A 14 9.54 0.95 -27.98
CA ALA A 14 10.75 0.18 -27.67
C ALA A 14 10.44 -0.95 -26.70
N LEU A 15 9.63 -0.67 -25.66
CA LEU A 15 9.27 -1.71 -24.70
C LEU A 15 8.48 -2.82 -25.37
N SER A 16 7.54 -2.48 -26.25
CA SER A 16 6.73 -3.50 -26.91
C SER A 16 7.56 -4.36 -27.83
N GLN A 17 8.55 -3.79 -28.49
CA GLN A 17 9.41 -4.54 -29.38
C GLN A 17 10.36 -5.46 -28.64
N THR A 18 10.73 -5.11 -27.43
CA THR A 18 11.65 -5.92 -26.63
C THR A 18 10.95 -6.76 -25.58
N ALA A 19 9.64 -6.89 -25.67
CA ALA A 19 8.89 -7.58 -24.64
C ALA A 19 9.34 -9.02 -24.44
N TYR A 20 9.74 -9.69 -25.50
CA TYR A 20 10.19 -11.07 -25.37
C TYR A 20 11.68 -11.21 -25.20
N ALA A 21 12.41 -10.17 -25.31
CA ALA A 21 13.83 -10.19 -24.95
C ALA A 21 13.96 -10.10 -23.46
N GLU A 22 12.87 -10.13 -22.83
CA GLU A 22 12.77 -10.34 -21.55
C GLU A 22 13.57 -9.55 -20.72
N GLU A 23 14.24 -9.84 -20.08
CA GLU A 23 14.88 -9.13 -19.06
C GLU A 23 15.49 -7.87 -19.53
N VAL A 24 14.71 -7.12 -20.23
CA VAL A 24 14.98 -5.72 -20.44
C VAL A 24 15.28 -5.10 -19.09
N SER A 25 16.15 -4.16 -19.08
CA SER A 25 16.52 -3.50 -17.84
C SER A 25 15.29 -3.02 -17.08
N LYS A 26 15.31 -3.22 -15.78
CA LYS A 26 14.28 -2.74 -14.90
C LYS A 26 14.02 -1.24 -15.07
N PHE A 27 15.07 -0.47 -15.37
CA PHE A 27 14.95 0.99 -15.45
C PHE A 27 14.24 1.47 -16.70
N GLU A 28 13.91 0.58 -17.63
CA GLU A 28 13.13 0.95 -18.80
C GLU A 28 11.64 0.89 -18.55
N GLU A 29 11.20 0.39 -17.39
CA GLU A 29 9.80 0.40 -17.05
C GLU A 29 9.28 1.83 -16.90
N VAL A 30 8.00 2.01 -17.21
CA VAL A 30 7.39 3.33 -17.25
C VAL A 30 6.56 3.54 -15.99
N VAL A 31 6.71 4.69 -15.35
CA VAL A 31 5.87 5.10 -14.24
C VAL A 31 4.99 6.25 -14.70
N VAL A 32 3.77 6.29 -14.22
CA VAL A 32 2.80 7.31 -14.61
C VAL A 32 2.06 7.88 -13.41
N SER A 33 1.37 7.01 -12.66
CA SER A 33 0.46 7.48 -11.62
C SER A 33 1.21 8.10 -10.45
N ALA A 34 2.27 7.46 -10.02
CA ALA A 34 2.99 7.97 -8.86
C ALA A 34 3.74 9.25 -9.19
N THR A 35 4.19 9.43 -10.43
CA THR A 35 4.97 10.60 -10.85
C THR A 35 4.17 11.65 -11.59
N ARG A 36 2.93 11.35 -11.97
CA ARG A 36 2.01 12.21 -12.72
C ARG A 36 2.37 12.40 -14.17
N THR A 37 3.53 11.92 -14.60
CA THR A 37 3.93 12.01 -16.00
C THR A 37 4.51 10.68 -16.43
N ASN A 38 4.39 10.37 -17.71
CA ASN A 38 5.02 9.17 -18.27
C ASN A 38 6.53 9.36 -18.24
N GLN A 39 7.21 8.53 -17.49
CA GLN A 39 8.67 8.56 -17.41
C GLN A 39 9.19 7.15 -17.30
N THR A 40 10.32 6.87 -17.95
CA THR A 40 11.04 5.65 -17.60
C THR A 40 11.69 5.87 -16.22
N MET A 41 11.90 4.78 -15.50
CA MET A 41 12.45 4.90 -14.15
C MET A 41 13.81 5.59 -14.15
N ASP A 42 14.59 5.45 -15.22
CA ASP A 42 15.93 6.06 -15.24
C ASP A 42 15.90 7.58 -15.45
N THR A 43 14.75 8.17 -15.76
CA THR A 43 14.66 9.63 -15.89
C THR A 43 14.00 10.30 -14.68
N VAL A 44 13.49 9.53 -13.74
CA VAL A 44 12.82 10.10 -12.58
C VAL A 44 13.85 10.57 -11.56
N ALA A 45 13.70 11.81 -11.08
CA ALA A 45 14.63 12.38 -10.09
C ALA A 45 14.19 12.00 -8.68
N ALA A 46 14.00 10.70 -8.44
CA ALA A 46 13.59 10.17 -7.14
C ALA A 46 13.82 8.67 -7.18
N SER A 47 13.89 8.06 -6.02
CA SER A 47 13.92 6.60 -5.94
C SER A 47 12.53 6.09 -6.21
N VAL A 48 12.38 5.30 -7.26
CA VAL A 48 11.09 4.75 -7.65
C VAL A 48 11.23 3.26 -7.89
N ALA A 49 10.11 2.55 -7.79
CA ALA A 49 10.06 1.13 -8.09
C ALA A 49 8.76 0.84 -8.80
N VAL A 50 8.80 -0.17 -9.67
CA VAL A 50 7.61 -0.67 -10.35
C VAL A 50 7.57 -2.18 -10.14
N ILE A 51 6.44 -2.67 -9.68
CA ILE A 51 6.21 -4.11 -9.57
C ILE A 51 5.26 -4.46 -10.70
N SER A 52 5.74 -5.28 -11.63
CA SER A 52 4.97 -5.62 -12.83
C SER A 52 4.05 -6.79 -12.57
N GLU A 53 3.09 -6.98 -13.45
CA GLU A 53 2.21 -8.15 -13.39
C GLU A 53 3.04 -9.44 -13.44
N LYS A 54 4.09 -9.47 -14.26
CA LYS A 54 4.96 -10.63 -14.35
C LYS A 54 5.60 -10.94 -12.99
N GLU A 55 6.08 -9.91 -12.31
CA GLU A 55 6.68 -10.12 -11.00
C GLU A 55 5.65 -10.63 -9.99
N ILE A 56 4.43 -10.09 -10.03
CA ILE A 56 3.36 -10.55 -9.15
C ILE A 56 3.11 -12.04 -9.37
N GLU A 57 3.05 -12.48 -10.63
CA GLU A 57 2.81 -13.88 -10.94
C GLU A 57 3.98 -14.77 -10.57
N GLU A 58 5.20 -14.34 -10.88
CA GLU A 58 6.38 -15.16 -10.62
C GLU A 58 6.62 -15.37 -9.13
N ASN A 59 6.31 -14.37 -8.33
CA ASN A 59 6.45 -14.47 -6.89
C ASN A 59 5.24 -15.08 -6.22
N MET A 60 4.25 -15.47 -7.01
CA MET A 60 3.04 -16.13 -6.53
C MET A 60 2.36 -15.34 -5.43
N VAL A 61 2.25 -14.04 -5.65
CA VAL A 61 1.64 -13.13 -4.68
C VAL A 61 0.15 -13.47 -4.55
N LYS A 62 -0.29 -13.80 -3.34
CA LYS A 62 -1.69 -14.10 -3.10
C LYS A 62 -2.36 -13.07 -2.21
N ASP A 63 -1.58 -12.28 -1.50
CA ASP A 63 -2.10 -11.10 -0.82
C ASP A 63 -1.03 -10.02 -0.84
N LEU A 64 -1.42 -8.84 -0.41
CA LEU A 64 -0.52 -7.71 -0.57
C LEU A 64 0.67 -7.74 0.38
N ASN A 65 0.64 -8.59 1.40
CA ASN A 65 1.82 -8.76 2.26
C ASN A 65 3.01 -9.31 1.50
N ASP A 66 2.77 -10.05 0.43
CA ASP A 66 3.84 -10.69 -0.36
C ASP A 66 4.39 -9.80 -1.45
N LEU A 67 3.87 -8.59 -1.59
CA LEU A 67 4.06 -7.82 -2.81
C LEU A 67 5.43 -7.16 -2.92
N PHE A 68 5.99 -6.71 -1.80
CA PHE A 68 7.12 -5.79 -1.83
C PHE A 68 8.47 -6.43 -1.50
N GLU A 69 8.57 -7.74 -1.62
CA GLU A 69 9.78 -8.44 -1.18
C GLU A 69 11.03 -7.96 -1.90
N TYR A 70 10.92 -7.63 -3.19
CA TYR A 70 12.05 -7.13 -3.97
C TYR A 70 12.10 -5.61 -4.03
N THR A 71 11.29 -4.92 -3.24
CA THR A 71 11.29 -3.46 -3.20
C THR A 71 12.00 -3.01 -1.93
N PRO A 72 13.26 -2.60 -2.03
CA PRO A 72 14.00 -2.29 -0.81
C PRO A 72 13.38 -1.14 -0.06
N GLY A 73 13.28 -1.28 1.25
CA GLY A 73 12.76 -0.23 2.11
C GLY A 73 11.25 -0.19 2.25
N VAL A 74 10.52 -1.11 1.63
CA VAL A 74 9.06 -1.10 1.67
C VAL A 74 8.57 -2.40 2.29
N THR A 75 7.72 -2.30 3.32
CA THR A 75 7.10 -3.45 3.95
C THR A 75 5.64 -3.17 4.23
N VAL A 76 4.89 -4.22 4.54
CA VAL A 76 3.47 -4.13 4.79
C VAL A 76 3.17 -4.60 6.20
N ASN A 77 2.34 -3.85 6.92
CA ASN A 77 1.83 -4.23 8.22
C ASN A 77 0.39 -4.68 8.07
N GLY A 78 0.05 -5.82 8.61
CA GLY A 78 -1.31 -6.29 8.51
C GLY A 78 -1.63 -7.29 9.59
N THR A 79 -2.90 -7.64 9.67
CA THR A 79 -3.38 -8.66 10.58
C THR A 79 -4.09 -9.74 9.78
N GLN A 80 -4.13 -10.95 10.33
CA GLN A 80 -4.87 -12.03 9.69
C GLN A 80 -6.35 -11.69 9.62
N ARG A 81 -6.85 -11.07 10.67
CA ARG A 81 -8.28 -10.80 10.80
C ARG A 81 -8.74 -9.67 9.89
N GLN A 82 -7.94 -8.62 9.75
CA GLN A 82 -8.44 -7.38 9.15
C GLN A 82 -7.62 -6.88 7.95
N GLY A 83 -6.64 -7.67 7.51
CA GLY A 83 -5.92 -7.37 6.28
C GLY A 83 -4.82 -6.33 6.44
N VAL A 84 -4.50 -5.67 5.35
CA VAL A 84 -3.40 -4.69 5.30
C VAL A 84 -3.79 -3.44 6.07
N GLN A 85 -2.99 -3.09 7.07
CA GLN A 85 -3.26 -1.92 7.90
C GLN A 85 -2.43 -0.72 7.49
N SER A 86 -1.22 -0.94 7.02
CA SER A 86 -0.37 0.15 6.57
C SER A 86 0.76 -0.36 5.71
N ILE A 87 1.34 0.55 4.97
CA ILE A 87 2.56 0.30 4.20
C ILE A 87 3.65 1.18 4.79
N ASN A 88 4.81 0.57 5.02
CA ASN A 88 5.95 1.26 5.62
C ASN A 88 6.99 1.51 4.52
N ILE A 89 7.36 2.78 4.33
CA ILE A 89 8.41 3.16 3.41
C ILE A 89 9.51 3.81 4.21
N ARG A 90 10.66 3.15 4.32
CA ARG A 90 11.84 3.71 4.98
C ARG A 90 11.56 4.19 6.40
N GLY A 91 10.68 3.47 7.13
CA GLY A 91 10.36 3.84 8.51
C GLY A 91 9.20 4.79 8.68
N THR A 92 8.59 5.30 7.61
CA THR A 92 7.34 6.05 7.71
C THR A 92 6.19 5.13 7.32
N GLU A 93 5.10 5.20 8.05
CA GLU A 93 4.04 4.22 7.89
C GLU A 93 2.68 4.82 8.18
N GLY A 94 1.65 4.03 7.90
CA GLY A 94 0.29 4.41 8.20
C GLY A 94 -0.17 5.58 7.35
N LYS A 95 -0.71 6.57 8.00
CA LYS A 95 -1.27 7.74 7.30
C LYS A 95 -0.20 8.63 6.68
N ARG A 96 1.08 8.31 6.87
CA ARG A 96 2.18 9.07 6.31
C ARG A 96 2.62 8.57 4.94
N VAL A 97 1.99 7.51 4.45
CA VAL A 97 2.24 6.99 3.10
C VAL A 97 0.93 7.05 2.34
N LYS A 98 0.95 7.70 1.19
CA LYS A 98 -0.26 7.87 0.39
C LYS A 98 -0.49 6.65 -0.48
N ILE A 99 -1.73 6.15 -0.50
CA ILE A 99 -2.09 4.99 -1.30
C ILE A 99 -3.10 5.44 -2.35
N LEU A 100 -2.82 5.12 -3.61
CA LEU A 100 -3.70 5.39 -4.74
C LEU A 100 -4.09 4.09 -5.41
N VAL A 101 -5.31 4.02 -5.93
CA VAL A 101 -5.72 2.94 -6.83
C VAL A 101 -6.28 3.60 -8.08
N ASP A 102 -5.67 3.32 -9.21
CA ASP A 102 -6.03 3.94 -10.50
C ASP A 102 -6.06 5.47 -10.38
N GLY A 103 -5.09 6.01 -9.64
CA GLY A 103 -4.92 7.44 -9.51
C GLY A 103 -5.77 8.11 -8.45
N ALA A 104 -6.64 7.38 -7.77
CA ALA A 104 -7.52 7.97 -6.76
C ALA A 104 -7.08 7.57 -5.36
N SER A 105 -7.10 8.54 -4.44
CA SER A 105 -6.72 8.24 -3.06
C SER A 105 -7.77 7.35 -2.40
N GLN A 106 -7.31 6.50 -1.51
CA GLN A 106 -8.17 5.50 -0.88
C GLN A 106 -8.83 6.06 0.38
N PRO A 107 -9.97 5.51 0.78
CA PRO A 107 -10.57 5.91 2.06
C PRO A 107 -9.58 5.67 3.20
N GLY A 108 -9.71 6.47 4.24
CA GLY A 108 -8.79 6.40 5.36
C GLY A 108 -8.92 5.12 6.16
N VAL A 109 -7.86 4.84 6.90
CA VAL A 109 -7.85 3.70 7.81
C VAL A 109 -8.44 4.16 9.14
N PHE A 110 -9.38 3.38 9.66
CA PHE A 110 -10.05 3.69 10.91
C PHE A 110 -9.94 2.51 11.86
N SER A 111 -9.60 2.81 13.11
CA SER A 111 -9.56 1.81 14.16
C SER A 111 -10.43 2.29 15.30
N GLY A 112 -11.45 1.51 15.65
CA GLY A 112 -12.41 1.93 16.65
C GLY A 112 -12.39 1.06 17.88
N GLY A 113 -12.36 1.71 19.04
CA GLY A 113 -12.46 1.05 20.31
C GLY A 113 -11.17 0.40 20.77
N PRO A 114 -11.14 0.01 22.03
CA PRO A 114 -9.99 -0.73 22.53
C PRO A 114 -9.86 -2.07 21.81
N TYR A 115 -8.63 -2.51 21.66
CA TYR A 115 -8.33 -3.80 21.00
C TYR A 115 -8.76 -3.84 19.54
N SER A 116 -8.99 -2.67 18.95
CA SER A 116 -9.34 -2.58 17.53
C SER A 116 -10.51 -3.49 17.17
N PHE A 117 -11.63 -3.29 17.86
CA PHE A 117 -12.83 -4.07 17.57
C PHE A 117 -13.29 -3.85 16.13
N ILE A 118 -12.95 -2.71 15.56
CA ILE A 118 -13.05 -2.52 14.13
C ILE A 118 -11.75 -1.88 13.67
N ASN A 119 -11.22 -2.35 12.55
CA ASN A 119 -9.93 -1.87 12.06
C ASN A 119 -9.95 -2.03 10.54
N SER A 120 -10.12 -0.94 9.84
CA SER A 120 -10.33 -1.02 8.40
C SER A 120 -9.03 -1.28 7.65
N SER A 121 -9.13 -1.95 6.50
CA SER A 121 -7.98 -2.16 5.62
C SER A 121 -7.59 -0.90 4.89
N ALA A 122 -6.28 -0.74 4.68
CA ALA A 122 -5.77 0.41 3.92
C ALA A 122 -6.02 0.24 2.42
N VAL A 123 -5.98 -0.99 1.93
CA VAL A 123 -6.20 -1.28 0.52
C VAL A 123 -6.81 -2.67 0.40
N THR A 124 -7.81 -2.80 -0.48
CA THR A 124 -8.60 -4.04 -0.55
C THR A 124 -8.57 -4.70 -1.93
N VAL A 125 -7.94 -4.11 -2.92
CA VAL A 125 -7.93 -4.68 -4.27
C VAL A 125 -7.22 -6.03 -4.26
N ASP A 126 -7.75 -6.98 -5.02
CA ASP A 126 -7.15 -8.31 -5.11
C ASP A 126 -5.90 -8.27 -5.99
N PRO A 127 -4.80 -8.95 -5.61
CA PRO A 127 -3.59 -8.92 -6.43
C PRO A 127 -3.79 -9.40 -7.86
N ASP A 128 -4.74 -10.31 -8.11
CA ASP A 128 -4.98 -10.78 -9.48
C ASP A 128 -5.61 -9.71 -10.37
N MET A 129 -6.11 -8.63 -9.77
CA MET A 129 -6.64 -7.50 -10.54
C MET A 129 -5.56 -6.51 -10.95
N LEU A 130 -4.35 -6.65 -10.42
CA LEU A 130 -3.33 -5.63 -10.60
C LEU A 130 -2.53 -5.81 -11.88
N LYS A 131 -2.33 -4.72 -12.59
CA LYS A 131 -1.42 -4.66 -13.72
C LYS A 131 -0.02 -4.28 -13.23
N SER A 132 0.06 -3.37 -12.28
CA SER A 132 1.34 -2.93 -11.74
C SER A 132 1.14 -2.18 -10.44
N VAL A 133 2.24 -2.02 -9.70
CA VAL A 133 2.28 -1.16 -8.53
C VAL A 133 3.49 -0.25 -8.69
N GLU A 134 3.27 1.05 -8.56
CA GLU A 134 4.34 2.03 -8.67
C GLU A 134 4.60 2.63 -7.29
N ILE A 135 5.85 2.80 -6.93
CA ILE A 135 6.22 3.34 -5.63
C ILE A 135 7.18 4.51 -5.84
N VAL A 136 6.87 5.64 -5.20
CA VAL A 136 7.83 6.75 -5.06
C VAL A 136 8.20 6.81 -3.59
N LYS A 137 9.49 6.76 -3.29
CA LYS A 137 9.98 6.79 -1.92
C LYS A 137 10.44 8.19 -1.57
N GLY A 138 10.16 8.60 -0.34
CA GLY A 138 10.47 9.94 0.11
C GLY A 138 9.30 10.89 -0.06
N ALA A 139 9.46 12.12 0.42
CA ALA A 139 8.37 13.10 0.43
C ALA A 139 7.88 13.39 -0.99
N ALA A 140 6.57 13.41 -1.19
CA ALA A 140 5.98 13.60 -2.50
C ALA A 140 4.71 14.46 -2.44
N SER A 141 4.60 15.36 -1.46
CA SER A 141 3.38 16.16 -1.32
C SER A 141 3.23 17.20 -2.42
N SER A 142 4.33 17.63 -3.06
CA SER A 142 4.21 18.53 -4.19
C SER A 142 3.55 17.85 -5.39
N LEU A 143 3.56 16.52 -5.43
CA LEU A 143 2.87 15.76 -6.48
C LEU A 143 1.46 15.37 -6.07
N HIS A 144 1.27 14.99 -4.81
CA HIS A 144 0.03 14.31 -4.40
C HIS A 144 -0.66 14.91 -3.19
N GLY A 145 -0.14 15.99 -2.61
CA GLY A 145 -0.79 16.64 -1.49
C GLY A 145 -0.59 15.92 -0.18
N SER A 146 -1.59 16.00 0.68
CA SER A 146 -1.49 15.47 2.03
C SER A 146 -1.24 13.97 2.04
N ASP A 147 -0.55 13.51 3.07
CA ASP A 147 -0.30 12.09 3.40
C ASP A 147 0.86 11.49 2.62
N ALA A 148 1.49 12.23 1.75
CA ALA A 148 2.67 11.75 1.02
C ALA A 148 3.95 12.24 1.69
N ILE A 149 4.02 12.05 3.00
CA ILE A 149 5.18 12.45 3.79
C ILE A 149 6.34 11.48 3.57
N GLY A 150 6.05 10.19 3.51
CA GLY A 150 7.07 9.17 3.32
C GLY A 150 7.10 8.57 1.95
N GLY A 151 6.09 8.83 1.15
CA GLY A 151 6.04 8.31 -0.20
C GLY A 151 4.63 8.02 -0.68
N VAL A 152 4.56 7.42 -1.86
CA VAL A 152 3.30 7.11 -2.53
C VAL A 152 3.38 5.70 -3.07
N VAL A 153 2.31 4.93 -2.87
CA VAL A 153 2.15 3.61 -3.49
C VAL A 153 0.91 3.66 -4.38
N ALA A 154 1.10 3.47 -5.67
CA ALA A 154 0.03 3.60 -6.65
C ALA A 154 -0.25 2.24 -7.29
N PHE A 155 -1.42 1.69 -7.00
CA PHE A 155 -1.88 0.43 -7.55
C PHE A 155 -2.63 0.69 -8.85
N GLU A 156 -2.32 -0.08 -9.89
CA GLU A 156 -2.97 0.05 -11.19
C GLU A 156 -3.68 -1.25 -11.53
N THR A 157 -4.97 -1.18 -11.81
CA THR A 157 -5.71 -2.37 -12.20
C THR A 157 -5.62 -2.61 -13.70
N LYS A 158 -5.91 -3.84 -14.11
CA LYS A 158 -5.79 -4.25 -15.50
C LYS A 158 -6.74 -3.49 -16.41
N ASP A 159 -6.33 -3.31 -17.65
CA ASP A 159 -7.10 -2.61 -18.68
C ASP A 159 -7.48 -3.58 -19.79
N PRO A 160 -8.49 -3.24 -20.59
CA PRO A 160 -8.83 -4.11 -21.72
C PRO A 160 -7.65 -4.37 -22.66
N LYS A 161 -6.79 -3.37 -22.87
CA LYS A 161 -5.66 -3.55 -23.79
C LYS A 161 -4.69 -4.62 -23.33
N ASP A 162 -4.65 -4.91 -22.03
CA ASP A 162 -3.76 -5.94 -21.53
C ASP A 162 -4.10 -7.31 -22.11
N PHE A 163 -5.31 -7.48 -22.62
CA PHE A 163 -5.80 -8.75 -23.16
C PHE A 163 -6.08 -8.69 -24.67
N LEU A 164 -5.89 -7.53 -25.28
CA LEU A 164 -6.24 -7.33 -26.69
C LEU A 164 -5.01 -7.01 -27.54
N LYS A 165 -3.90 -7.61 -27.20
CA LYS A 165 -2.64 -7.37 -27.89
C LYS A 165 -2.66 -8.02 -29.27
N ASP A 166 -1.74 -7.57 -30.12
CA ASP A 166 -1.54 -8.13 -31.45
C ASP A 166 -2.78 -8.02 -32.33
N GLY A 167 -3.57 -6.97 -32.14
CA GLY A 167 -4.73 -6.72 -32.99
C GLY A 167 -5.92 -7.61 -32.74
N LYS A 168 -5.93 -8.33 -31.61
CA LYS A 168 -7.05 -9.20 -31.26
C LYS A 168 -8.26 -8.37 -30.85
N ASP A 169 -9.44 -8.86 -31.22
CA ASP A 169 -10.68 -8.22 -30.78
C ASP A 169 -11.30 -8.89 -29.56
N PHE A 170 -10.76 -10.03 -29.14
CA PHE A 170 -11.24 -10.76 -27.99
C PHE A 170 -10.06 -11.42 -27.31
N GLY A 171 -10.04 -11.38 -25.99
CA GLY A 171 -9.00 -12.04 -25.25
C GLY A 171 -9.38 -12.16 -23.78
N GLY A 172 -8.52 -12.79 -23.03
CA GLY A 172 -8.78 -12.93 -21.62
C GLY A 172 -7.88 -13.96 -20.97
N GLN A 173 -8.21 -14.28 -19.74
CA GLN A 173 -7.46 -15.29 -18.99
C GLN A 173 -8.35 -15.90 -17.93
N ALA A 174 -7.95 -17.09 -17.49
CA ALA A 174 -8.53 -17.75 -16.33
C ALA A 174 -7.38 -18.30 -15.50
N LYS A 175 -7.49 -18.19 -14.19
CA LYS A 175 -6.42 -18.63 -13.31
C LYS A 175 -7.01 -19.31 -12.09
N LEU A 176 -6.43 -20.43 -11.70
CA LEU A 176 -6.75 -21.15 -10.47
C LEU A 176 -5.49 -21.19 -9.62
N SER A 177 -5.62 -20.94 -8.33
CA SER A 177 -4.46 -20.95 -7.44
C SER A 177 -4.81 -21.63 -6.12
N TYR A 178 -3.82 -22.31 -5.57
CA TYR A 178 -3.93 -22.93 -4.26
C TYR A 178 -2.67 -22.62 -3.44
N SER A 179 -2.87 -22.34 -2.15
CA SER A 179 -1.76 -22.16 -1.22
C SER A 179 -2.05 -22.93 0.06
N SER A 180 -1.09 -23.74 0.48
CA SER A 180 -1.23 -24.44 1.75
C SER A 180 -0.91 -23.54 2.94
N GLU A 181 -0.44 -22.32 2.70
CA GLU A 181 -0.16 -21.39 3.79
C GLU A 181 -1.39 -21.15 4.65
N ASP A 182 -2.55 -21.06 4.02
CA ASP A 182 -3.82 -20.88 4.72
C ASP A 182 -4.93 -21.69 4.05
N ASN A 183 -4.54 -22.69 3.29
CA ASN A 183 -5.47 -23.56 2.56
C ASN A 183 -6.42 -22.73 1.68
N SER A 184 -5.87 -21.72 1.04
CA SER A 184 -6.68 -20.86 0.22
C SER A 184 -6.74 -21.34 -1.22
N PHE A 185 -7.87 -21.08 -1.84
CA PHE A 185 -8.12 -21.41 -3.23
C PHE A 185 -8.72 -20.18 -3.89
N SER A 186 -8.18 -19.80 -5.04
CA SER A 186 -8.70 -18.65 -5.75
C SER A 186 -9.02 -18.98 -7.18
N GLU A 187 -10.04 -18.30 -7.69
CA GLU A 187 -10.51 -18.41 -9.07
C GLU A 187 -10.55 -17.00 -9.64
N HIS A 188 -9.94 -16.84 -10.80
CA HIS A 188 -9.86 -15.54 -11.45
C HIS A 188 -10.20 -15.70 -12.91
N VAL A 189 -11.02 -14.79 -13.45
CA VAL A 189 -11.30 -14.75 -14.87
C VAL A 189 -11.34 -13.30 -15.32
N ALA A 190 -10.80 -13.04 -16.50
CA ALA A 190 -10.86 -11.73 -17.11
C ALA A 190 -11.16 -11.91 -18.58
N LEU A 191 -12.12 -11.14 -19.09
CA LEU A 191 -12.53 -11.18 -20.49
C LEU A 191 -12.51 -9.78 -21.05
N ALA A 192 -11.94 -9.63 -22.23
CA ALA A 192 -11.87 -8.32 -22.90
C ALA A 192 -12.37 -8.44 -24.33
N LYS A 193 -12.99 -7.38 -24.81
CA LYS A 193 -13.57 -7.35 -26.14
C LYS A 193 -13.43 -5.96 -26.71
N ARG A 194 -13.04 -5.90 -27.98
CA ARG A 194 -13.02 -4.64 -28.75
C ARG A 194 -14.19 -4.63 -29.71
N PHE A 195 -14.98 -3.57 -29.67
CA PHE A 195 -16.02 -3.37 -30.68
C PHE A 195 -15.97 -1.93 -31.12
N ALA A 196 -15.70 -1.75 -32.43
CA ALA A 196 -15.56 -0.42 -33.01
C ALA A 196 -14.48 0.36 -32.26
N ASN A 197 -14.84 1.50 -31.69
CA ASN A 197 -13.89 2.37 -30.99
C ASN A 197 -13.87 2.15 -29.49
N THR A 198 -14.49 1.07 -29.01
CA THR A 198 -14.64 0.83 -27.57
C THR A 198 -13.98 -0.49 -27.20
N GLU A 199 -13.27 -0.48 -26.09
CA GLU A 199 -12.70 -1.68 -25.51
C GLU A 199 -13.31 -1.88 -24.13
N ALA A 200 -13.69 -3.13 -23.83
CA ALA A 200 -14.36 -3.47 -22.60
C ALA A 200 -13.61 -4.57 -21.88
N LEU A 201 -13.66 -4.54 -20.56
CA LEU A 201 -13.07 -5.57 -19.70
C LEU A 201 -14.04 -5.89 -18.59
N ILE A 202 -14.20 -7.19 -18.30
CA ILE A 202 -14.82 -7.64 -17.07
C ILE A 202 -13.87 -8.64 -16.43
N ALA A 203 -13.60 -8.46 -15.15
CA ALA A 203 -12.69 -9.33 -14.41
C ALA A 203 -13.26 -9.63 -13.05
N PHE A 204 -13.09 -10.86 -12.62
CA PHE A 204 -13.65 -11.31 -11.34
C PHE A 204 -12.65 -12.24 -10.67
N THR A 205 -12.49 -12.05 -9.35
CA THR A 205 -11.67 -12.95 -8.52
C THR A 205 -12.46 -13.33 -7.29
N ARG A 206 -12.49 -14.63 -7.00
CA ARG A 206 -13.03 -15.18 -5.75
C ARG A 206 -11.91 -15.92 -5.05
N ARG A 207 -11.74 -15.66 -3.76
CA ARG A 207 -10.69 -16.28 -2.97
C ARG A 207 -11.30 -16.77 -1.67
N ASP A 208 -11.05 -18.05 -1.32
CA ASP A 208 -11.51 -18.64 -0.07
C ASP A 208 -10.30 -19.15 0.69
N GLY A 209 -10.27 -18.95 2.00
CA GLY A 209 -9.13 -19.43 2.77
C GLY A 209 -9.50 -19.66 4.23
N GLY A 210 -8.50 -20.05 5.00
CA GLY A 210 -8.69 -20.41 6.39
C GLY A 210 -7.52 -20.02 7.25
N ASP A 211 -7.19 -20.88 8.20
CA ASP A 211 -6.18 -20.61 9.22
C ASP A 211 -4.77 -20.51 8.62
N LEU A 212 -4.01 -19.54 9.08
CA LEU A 212 -2.59 -19.49 8.77
C LEU A 212 -1.89 -20.69 9.41
N GLN A 213 -1.13 -21.41 8.61
CA GLN A 213 -0.37 -22.57 9.09
C GLN A 213 1.00 -22.09 9.53
N ASN A 214 1.12 -21.75 10.80
CA ASN A 214 2.40 -21.30 11.35
C ASN A 214 2.85 -22.24 12.47
N PHE A 215 3.81 -21.82 13.27
CA PHE A 215 4.43 -22.68 14.27
C PHE A 215 3.64 -22.76 15.56
N SER A 216 2.49 -22.16 15.60
CA SER A 216 1.70 -22.11 16.80
C SER A 216 0.86 -23.36 16.99
N LYS A 217 0.73 -23.74 18.25
CA LYS A 217 -0.19 -24.79 18.67
C LYS A 217 -1.15 -24.15 19.69
N ALA A 218 -2.36 -24.03 19.31
CA ALA A 218 -3.37 -23.45 20.20
C ALA A 218 -3.36 -24.14 21.57
N PRO A 219 -3.82 -23.51 22.64
CA PRO A 219 -4.49 -22.22 22.70
C PRO A 219 -3.54 -21.02 22.84
N TYR A 220 -4.03 -19.87 22.47
CA TYR A 220 -3.26 -18.64 22.55
C TYR A 220 -3.88 -17.72 23.59
N ASP A 221 -3.14 -16.64 23.87
CA ASP A 221 -3.61 -15.61 24.78
C ASP A 221 -3.74 -14.29 24.02
N ASN A 222 -4.46 -13.36 24.64
CA ASN A 222 -4.41 -11.95 24.27
C ASN A 222 -4.85 -11.65 22.84
N TYR A 223 -6.06 -12.04 22.51
CA TYR A 223 -6.71 -11.66 21.26
C TYR A 223 -6.05 -12.25 20.00
N SER A 224 -5.39 -13.37 20.16
CA SER A 224 -4.84 -14.08 19.01
C SER A 224 -5.95 -14.78 18.26
N VAL A 225 -5.85 -14.81 16.94
CA VAL A 225 -6.82 -15.53 16.13
C VAL A 225 -6.52 -17.03 16.24
N ASP A 226 -7.52 -17.82 16.65
CA ASP A 226 -7.37 -19.24 16.84
C ASP A 226 -7.75 -20.01 15.57
N ASN A 227 -8.95 -19.74 15.05
CA ASN A 227 -9.43 -20.33 13.80
C ASN A 227 -9.99 -19.22 12.95
N GLN A 228 -9.87 -19.39 11.65
CA GLN A 228 -10.32 -18.36 10.72
C GLN A 228 -10.81 -18.97 9.43
N ASP A 229 -11.89 -18.41 8.89
CA ASP A 229 -12.35 -18.67 7.54
C ASP A 229 -12.62 -17.34 6.88
N TYR A 230 -12.21 -17.21 5.62
CA TYR A 230 -12.50 -15.97 4.91
C TYR A 230 -12.87 -16.24 3.48
N TYR A 231 -13.60 -15.30 2.90
CA TYR A 231 -13.73 -15.25 1.45
C TYR A 231 -13.70 -13.81 0.99
N LYS A 232 -13.23 -13.61 -0.25
CA LYS A 232 -13.08 -12.29 -0.85
C LYS A 232 -13.56 -12.36 -2.27
N ASN A 233 -14.31 -11.32 -2.68
CA ASN A 233 -14.79 -11.19 -4.04
C ASN A 233 -14.41 -9.81 -4.56
N ASP A 234 -13.95 -9.75 -5.82
CA ASP A 234 -13.55 -8.50 -6.46
C ASP A 234 -14.02 -8.56 -7.90
N LEU A 235 -14.93 -7.66 -8.28
CA LEU A 235 -15.45 -7.57 -9.63
C LEU A 235 -15.12 -6.21 -10.21
N LEU A 236 -14.48 -6.20 -11.38
CA LEU A 236 -14.01 -4.98 -12.04
C LEU A 236 -14.55 -4.93 -13.45
N VAL A 237 -15.08 -3.78 -13.86
CA VAL A 237 -15.56 -3.55 -15.19
C VAL A 237 -14.94 -2.25 -15.71
N LYS A 238 -14.42 -2.27 -16.94
CA LYS A 238 -13.89 -1.07 -17.57
C LYS A 238 -14.42 -0.97 -18.99
N LEU A 239 -14.74 0.27 -19.39
CA LEU A 239 -15.11 0.60 -20.77
C LEU A 239 -14.27 1.78 -21.19
N GLN A 240 -13.57 1.67 -22.31
CA GLN A 240 -12.67 2.73 -22.77
C GLN A 240 -12.96 2.99 -24.24
N SER A 241 -13.33 4.23 -24.57
CA SER A 241 -13.77 4.60 -25.90
C SER A 241 -12.98 5.77 -26.45
N GLN A 242 -12.43 5.59 -27.64
CA GLN A 242 -11.86 6.73 -28.37
C GLN A 242 -13.00 7.31 -29.22
N LEU A 243 -13.62 8.36 -28.68
CA LEU A 243 -14.83 8.90 -29.31
C LEU A 243 -14.54 9.50 -30.67
N ASN A 244 -13.44 10.22 -30.78
CA ASN A 244 -12.94 10.78 -32.04
C ASN A 244 -11.46 11.11 -31.81
N ASP A 245 -10.86 11.83 -32.73
CA ASP A 245 -9.43 12.14 -32.60
C ASP A 245 -9.13 13.04 -31.41
N ALA A 246 -10.10 13.80 -30.95
CA ALA A 246 -9.89 14.78 -29.89
C ALA A 246 -10.29 14.30 -28.50
N HIS A 247 -11.16 13.31 -28.41
CA HIS A 247 -11.74 12.96 -27.12
C HIS A 247 -11.73 11.46 -26.85
N ARG A 248 -11.32 11.11 -25.66
CA ARG A 248 -11.35 9.74 -25.18
C ARG A 248 -12.08 9.72 -23.84
N LEU A 249 -12.91 8.72 -23.64
CA LEU A 249 -13.69 8.60 -22.41
C LEU A 249 -13.52 7.20 -21.84
N GLU A 250 -13.25 7.11 -20.54
CA GLU A 250 -13.04 5.84 -19.85
C GLU A 250 -13.93 5.74 -18.63
N PHE A 251 -14.54 4.58 -18.46
CA PHE A 251 -15.39 4.28 -17.32
C PHE A 251 -14.83 3.09 -16.56
N LEU A 252 -14.96 3.13 -15.25
CA LEU A 252 -14.49 2.09 -14.35
C LEU A 252 -15.54 1.85 -13.27
N GLY A 253 -15.85 0.58 -13.01
CA GLY A 253 -16.67 0.20 -11.88
C GLY A 253 -16.05 -0.98 -11.18
N GLU A 254 -16.08 -0.97 -9.86
CA GLU A 254 -15.54 -2.08 -9.08
C GLU A 254 -16.37 -2.29 -7.82
N VAL A 255 -16.62 -3.56 -7.52
CA VAL A 255 -17.31 -3.98 -6.31
C VAL A 255 -16.43 -5.00 -5.60
N ILE A 256 -16.14 -4.75 -4.34
CA ILE A 256 -15.35 -5.67 -3.51
C ILE A 256 -16.18 -6.02 -2.29
N TYR A 257 -16.25 -7.31 -1.96
CA TYR A 257 -16.91 -7.78 -0.73
C TYR A 257 -16.04 -8.85 -0.09
N ASN A 258 -15.60 -8.60 1.13
CA ASN A 258 -14.75 -9.53 1.88
C ASN A 258 -15.39 -9.83 3.21
N GLU A 259 -15.29 -11.08 3.65
CA GLU A 259 -15.76 -11.49 4.96
C GLU A 259 -14.73 -12.40 5.61
N THR A 260 -14.44 -12.14 6.88
CA THR A 260 -13.55 -12.97 7.68
C THR A 260 -14.26 -13.34 8.96
N ASP A 261 -14.37 -14.65 9.24
CA ASP A 261 -14.91 -15.16 10.48
C ASP A 261 -13.79 -15.73 11.31
N SER A 262 -13.67 -15.29 12.56
CA SER A 262 -12.54 -15.64 13.41
C SER A 262 -13.03 -16.14 14.76
N GLU A 263 -12.33 -17.12 15.31
CA GLU A 263 -12.40 -17.44 16.72
C GLU A 263 -11.18 -16.81 17.38
N ILE A 264 -11.39 -16.15 18.51
CA ILE A 264 -10.34 -15.39 19.13
C ILE A 264 -10.04 -16.00 20.49
N ALA A 265 -8.80 -16.39 20.69
CA ALA A 265 -8.37 -16.94 21.96
C ALA A 265 -8.10 -15.81 22.95
N HIS A 266 -8.58 -15.99 24.16
CA HIS A 266 -8.37 -15.00 25.22
C HIS A 266 -8.56 -15.67 26.57
N LYS A 267 -7.69 -15.33 27.51
CA LYS A 267 -7.75 -15.93 28.86
C LYS A 267 -9.05 -15.64 29.56
N SER A 268 -9.57 -14.44 29.39
CA SER A 268 -10.68 -13.95 30.22
C SER A 268 -12.05 -14.06 29.57
N TYR A 269 -12.10 -14.39 28.29
CA TYR A 269 -13.36 -14.42 27.58
C TYR A 269 -13.58 -15.77 26.94
N LYS A 270 -14.80 -16.26 27.03
CA LYS A 270 -15.16 -17.54 26.43
C LYS A 270 -15.98 -17.31 25.18
N ASN A 271 -15.91 -18.28 24.27
CA ASN A 271 -16.69 -18.22 23.03
C ASN A 271 -16.53 -16.88 22.35
N PHE A 272 -15.29 -16.42 22.23
CA PHE A 272 -14.98 -15.12 21.66
C PHE A 272 -14.77 -15.30 20.17
N ASN A 273 -15.64 -14.66 19.39
CA ASN A 273 -15.56 -14.79 17.94
C ASN A 273 -15.86 -13.45 17.29
N ALA A 274 -15.53 -13.34 16.03
CA ALA A 274 -15.71 -12.10 15.30
C ALA A 274 -16.07 -12.39 13.85
N GLU A 275 -16.91 -11.54 13.29
CA GLU A 275 -17.25 -11.55 11.86
C GLU A 275 -16.94 -10.15 11.35
N ASP A 276 -15.99 -10.06 10.42
CA ASP A 276 -15.53 -8.77 9.88
C ASP A 276 -15.86 -8.73 8.40
N THR A 277 -16.57 -7.70 7.97
CA THR A 277 -16.93 -7.55 6.56
C THR A 277 -16.45 -6.21 6.03
N THR A 278 -16.04 -6.21 4.78
CA THR A 278 -15.66 -5.01 4.05
C THR A 278 -16.43 -4.99 2.75
N LYS A 279 -17.10 -3.88 2.48
CA LYS A 279 -17.80 -3.66 1.22
C LYS A 279 -17.25 -2.37 0.63
N GLN A 280 -16.70 -2.44 -0.57
CA GLN A 280 -16.15 -1.25 -1.20
C GLN A 280 -16.61 -1.19 -2.63
N ASN A 281 -17.21 -0.06 -3.02
CA ASN A 281 -17.67 0.19 -4.37
C ASN A 281 -16.93 1.39 -4.91
N ARG A 282 -16.61 1.34 -6.19
CA ARG A 282 -15.84 2.41 -6.82
C ARG A 282 -16.38 2.65 -8.21
N ILE A 283 -16.55 3.93 -8.57
CA ILE A 283 -16.92 4.33 -9.91
C ILE A 283 -15.96 5.43 -10.34
N GLY A 284 -15.39 5.27 -11.51
CA GLY A 284 -14.48 6.26 -12.07
C GLY A 284 -14.88 6.65 -13.46
N LEU A 285 -14.66 7.91 -13.80
CA LEU A 285 -14.91 8.44 -15.12
C LEU A 285 -13.73 9.32 -15.47
N LYS A 286 -13.15 9.08 -16.64
CA LYS A 286 -11.96 9.80 -17.06
C LYS A 286 -12.14 10.30 -18.48
N HIS A 287 -11.91 11.59 -18.68
CA HIS A 287 -12.00 12.22 -19.99
C HIS A 287 -10.62 12.73 -20.37
N ILE A 288 -10.16 12.38 -21.53
CA ILE A 288 -8.91 12.88 -22.08
C ILE A 288 -9.23 13.68 -23.32
N TRP A 289 -8.86 14.95 -23.30
CA TRP A 289 -9.07 15.85 -24.41
C TRP A 289 -7.72 16.21 -24.99
N PHE A 290 -7.50 15.78 -26.25
CA PHE A 290 -6.28 16.11 -26.99
C PHE A 290 -6.49 17.48 -27.61
N ALA A 291 -6.39 18.51 -26.78
CA ALA A 291 -6.83 19.85 -27.13
C ALA A 291 -5.89 20.54 -28.10
N ASP A 292 -4.60 20.25 -28.00
CA ASP A 292 -3.59 20.83 -28.86
C ASP A 292 -3.76 22.36 -28.92
N ALA A 293 -3.91 22.97 -27.75
CA ALA A 293 -4.14 24.39 -27.61
C ALA A 293 -2.93 25.09 -27.01
N ALA A 294 -2.98 26.43 -27.00
CA ALA A 294 -1.85 27.19 -26.47
C ALA A 294 -1.60 26.90 -24.99
N ILE A 295 -2.67 26.71 -24.22
CA ILE A 295 -2.52 26.50 -22.78
C ILE A 295 -2.30 25.03 -22.43
N SER A 296 -2.61 24.11 -23.33
CA SER A 296 -2.45 22.70 -23.02
C SER A 296 -2.50 21.86 -24.27
N ASP A 297 -1.65 20.81 -24.32
CA ASP A 297 -1.73 19.82 -25.38
C ASP A 297 -2.80 18.78 -25.04
N THR A 298 -2.88 18.39 -23.79
CA THR A 298 -3.77 17.34 -23.33
C THR A 298 -4.36 17.77 -21.99
N ILE A 299 -5.67 17.58 -21.85
CA ILE A 299 -6.37 17.86 -20.59
C ILE A 299 -7.02 16.56 -20.14
N THR A 300 -6.60 16.08 -18.97
CA THR A 300 -7.15 14.84 -18.42
C THR A 300 -7.95 15.19 -17.17
N SER A 301 -9.23 14.81 -17.18
CA SER A 301 -10.13 15.08 -16.08
C SER A 301 -10.68 13.78 -15.55
N LYS A 302 -10.65 13.60 -14.24
CA LYS A 302 -11.11 12.37 -13.59
C LYS A 302 -12.11 12.69 -12.49
N LEU A 303 -13.18 11.92 -12.46
CA LEU A 303 -14.13 11.88 -11.36
C LEU A 303 -14.08 10.49 -10.76
N THR A 304 -13.92 10.38 -9.47
CA THR A 304 -13.94 9.09 -8.80
C THR A 304 -14.81 9.17 -7.57
N TRP A 305 -15.67 8.18 -7.41
CA TRP A 305 -16.43 8.00 -6.19
C TRP A 305 -16.08 6.65 -5.60
N ILE A 306 -15.83 6.60 -4.30
CA ILE A 306 -15.55 5.37 -3.57
C ILE A 306 -16.42 5.37 -2.33
N GLY A 307 -17.19 4.28 -2.16
CA GLY A 307 -17.93 4.06 -0.93
C GLY A 307 -17.36 2.85 -0.22
N LYS A 308 -17.01 3.01 1.04
CA LYS A 308 -16.45 1.94 1.84
C LYS A 308 -17.26 1.75 3.10
N GLU A 309 -17.58 0.51 3.40
CA GLU A 309 -18.31 0.14 4.61
C GLU A 309 -17.57 -1.02 5.27
N GLU A 310 -17.16 -0.81 6.51
CA GLU A 310 -16.51 -1.83 7.31
C GLU A 310 -17.39 -2.13 8.49
N ASN A 311 -17.60 -3.42 8.79
CA ASN A 311 -18.42 -3.82 9.92
C ASN A 311 -17.69 -4.91 10.67
N GLY A 312 -17.48 -4.71 11.96
CA GLY A 312 -16.89 -5.72 12.83
C GLY A 312 -17.89 -6.09 13.91
N VAL A 313 -18.30 -7.35 13.91
CA VAL A 313 -19.21 -7.87 14.92
C VAL A 313 -18.47 -8.92 15.73
N SER A 314 -18.38 -8.71 17.04
CA SER A 314 -17.72 -9.69 17.91
C SER A 314 -18.66 -10.08 19.04
N ASN A 315 -18.51 -11.31 19.49
CA ASN A 315 -19.30 -11.88 20.58
C ASN A 315 -18.35 -12.53 21.56
N ARG A 316 -18.61 -12.32 22.86
CA ARG A 316 -17.80 -12.97 23.88
C ARG A 316 -18.61 -13.15 25.15
N PHE A 317 -18.27 -14.17 25.90
CA PHE A 317 -18.88 -14.42 27.20
C PHE A 317 -17.94 -13.96 28.29
N ILE A 318 -18.48 -13.15 29.20
CA ILE A 318 -17.73 -12.61 30.32
C ILE A 318 -18.35 -13.17 31.60
N GLU A 319 -17.56 -13.88 32.37
CA GLU A 319 -18.06 -14.47 33.61
C GLU A 319 -18.34 -13.41 34.64
N ALA A 320 -19.27 -13.69 35.51
CA ALA A 320 -19.59 -12.82 36.65
C ALA A 320 -18.36 -12.50 37.45
N SER A 321 -18.31 -11.30 37.96
CA SER A 321 -17.17 -10.82 38.73
C SER A 321 -17.66 -10.13 39.98
N PRO A 322 -16.98 -10.32 41.12
CA PRO A 322 -17.33 -9.56 42.33
C PRO A 322 -16.96 -8.10 42.22
N GLY A 323 -16.21 -7.74 41.19
CA GLY A 323 -15.79 -6.38 40.98
C GLY A 323 -14.59 -6.03 41.84
N TYR A 324 -14.31 -4.74 41.90
CA TYR A 324 -13.20 -4.22 42.71
C TYR A 324 -13.67 -2.91 43.32
N PRO A 325 -14.49 -3.03 44.39
CA PRO A 325 -15.06 -1.81 44.96
C PRO A 325 -13.99 -0.89 45.48
N PRO A 326 -14.19 0.42 45.42
CA PRO A 326 -15.34 1.10 44.86
C PRO A 326 -15.23 1.41 43.38
N TYR A 327 -14.20 0.92 42.70
CA TYR A 327 -13.88 1.36 41.36
C TYR A 327 -14.60 0.57 40.27
N VAL A 328 -14.70 -0.74 40.46
CA VAL A 328 -15.35 -1.60 39.47
C VAL A 328 -16.51 -2.31 40.19
N PRO A 329 -17.76 -2.04 39.80
CA PRO A 329 -18.88 -2.69 40.48
C PRO A 329 -18.95 -4.18 40.13
N PRO A 330 -19.59 -4.97 40.96
CA PRO A 330 -19.84 -6.38 40.65
C PRO A 330 -20.68 -6.51 39.38
N SER A 331 -20.46 -7.58 38.65
CA SER A 331 -21.23 -7.84 37.43
C SER A 331 -21.63 -9.30 37.39
N GLY A 332 -22.74 -9.56 36.70
CA GLY A 332 -23.19 -10.93 36.45
C GLY A 332 -22.58 -11.47 35.17
N ASP A 333 -22.91 -12.72 34.87
CA ASP A 333 -22.52 -13.31 33.59
C ASP A 333 -23.07 -12.47 32.46
N ASN A 334 -22.27 -12.26 31.45
CA ASN A 334 -22.61 -11.35 30.39
C ASN A 334 -22.21 -11.92 29.02
N GLN A 335 -23.20 -12.08 28.15
CA GLN A 335 -22.93 -12.33 26.74
C GLN A 335 -22.89 -10.97 26.06
N GLN A 336 -21.73 -10.58 25.59
CA GLN A 336 -21.52 -9.24 25.06
C GLN A 336 -21.30 -9.28 23.57
N LYS A 337 -22.02 -8.41 22.86
CA LYS A 337 -21.89 -8.27 21.43
C LYS A 337 -21.44 -6.85 21.13
N LYS A 338 -20.38 -6.73 20.36
CA LYS A 338 -19.93 -5.42 19.87
C LYS A 338 -20.18 -5.40 18.37
N ASP A 339 -20.99 -4.43 17.94
CA ASP A 339 -21.37 -4.27 16.54
C ASP A 339 -20.90 -2.89 16.11
N TYR A 340 -19.74 -2.85 15.46
CA TYR A 340 -19.09 -1.60 15.11
C TYR A 340 -19.11 -1.43 13.60
N GLU A 341 -19.48 -0.24 13.16
CA GLU A 341 -19.62 0.04 11.74
C GLU A 341 -18.94 1.36 11.41
N TYR A 342 -18.22 1.36 10.30
CA TYR A 342 -17.55 2.55 9.79
C TYR A 342 -17.87 2.68 8.32
N THR A 343 -18.24 3.89 7.89
CA THR A 343 -18.50 4.17 6.48
C THR A 343 -17.77 5.42 6.05
N GLU A 344 -17.34 5.42 4.82
CA GLU A 344 -16.77 6.61 4.19
C GLU A 344 -17.24 6.65 2.74
N ASP A 345 -17.84 7.78 2.35
CA ASP A 345 -18.17 8.07 0.97
C ASP A 345 -17.26 9.19 0.51
N LYS A 346 -16.47 8.91 -0.51
CA LYS A 346 -15.44 9.82 -0.95
C LYS A 346 -15.65 10.18 -2.41
N PHE A 347 -15.58 11.46 -2.72
CA PHE A 347 -15.66 11.98 -4.07
C PHE A 347 -14.38 12.73 -4.37
N GLU A 348 -13.81 12.49 -5.54
CA GLU A 348 -12.55 13.12 -5.92
C GLU A 348 -12.64 13.57 -7.37
N PHE A 349 -12.30 14.83 -7.61
CA PHE A 349 -12.20 15.38 -8.96
C PHE A 349 -10.79 15.90 -9.15
N GLU A 350 -10.21 15.57 -10.31
CA GLU A 350 -8.88 16.06 -10.65
C GLU A 350 -8.85 16.40 -12.12
N THR A 351 -8.24 17.54 -12.45
CA THR A 351 -7.95 17.85 -13.84
C THR A 351 -6.48 18.21 -13.95
N GLN A 352 -5.84 17.67 -14.98
CA GLN A 352 -4.42 17.86 -15.21
C GLN A 352 -4.22 18.31 -16.65
N LEU A 353 -3.45 19.38 -16.81
CA LEU A 353 -3.11 19.92 -18.11
C LEU A 353 -1.62 19.69 -18.36
N ASP A 354 -1.31 19.13 -19.51
CA ASP A 354 0.05 18.86 -19.93
C ASP A 354 0.39 19.74 -21.12
N LYS A 355 1.53 20.40 -21.07
CA LYS A 355 1.96 21.26 -22.16
C LYS A 355 3.45 21.08 -22.42
N GLU A 356 3.77 20.74 -23.65
CA GLU A 356 5.15 20.64 -24.10
C GLU A 356 5.47 21.88 -24.91
N ILE A 357 6.52 22.59 -24.49
CA ILE A 357 6.93 23.80 -25.20
C ILE A 357 8.44 23.89 -25.14
N GLN A 358 9.09 23.83 -26.32
CA GLN A 358 10.54 23.84 -26.44
C GLN A 358 11.14 22.73 -25.57
N ASN A 359 12.03 23.08 -24.64
CA ASN A 359 12.63 22.07 -23.78
C ASN A 359 11.92 21.91 -22.43
N HIS A 360 10.68 22.37 -22.36
CA HIS A 360 9.85 22.28 -21.15
C HIS A 360 8.73 21.28 -21.33
N TYR A 361 8.44 20.52 -20.30
CA TYR A 361 7.23 19.75 -20.22
C TYR A 361 6.52 20.16 -18.93
N ILE A 362 5.41 20.86 -19.08
CA ILE A 362 4.75 21.51 -17.96
C ILE A 362 3.46 20.77 -17.65
N VAL A 363 3.25 20.48 -16.36
CA VAL A 363 2.03 19.83 -15.87
C VAL A 363 1.46 20.71 -14.78
N TYR A 364 0.18 21.00 -14.85
CA TYR A 364 -0.48 21.79 -13.82
C TYR A 364 -1.94 21.35 -13.72
N GLY A 365 -2.56 21.72 -12.61
CA GLY A 365 -3.93 21.30 -12.43
C GLY A 365 -4.47 21.52 -11.04
N UNK A 366 -5.64 20.88 -10.74
CA UNK A 366 -6.38 20.97 -9.56
C UNK A 366 -6.77 19.63 -9.07
N UNK A 367 -7.21 19.55 -7.87
CA UNK A 367 -7.77 18.51 -7.29
C UNK A 367 -8.68 19.03 -6.34
N TYR A 368 -9.79 18.26 -6.12
CA TYR A 368 -10.83 18.50 -5.11
C TYR A 368 -11.24 17.16 -4.54
N LYS A 369 -11.33 17.07 -3.23
CA LYS A 369 -11.82 15.87 -2.57
C LYS A 369 -12.86 16.24 -1.52
N HIS A 370 -13.85 15.36 -1.37
CA HIS A 370 -14.86 15.47 -0.34
C HIS A 370 -15.14 14.08 0.22
N SER A 371 -15.10 13.95 1.55
CA SER A 371 -15.42 12.68 2.22
C SER A 371 -16.49 12.91 3.27
N ASP A 372 -17.47 12.01 3.29
CA ASP A 372 -18.44 11.91 4.37
C ASP A 372 -18.09 10.66 5.18
N ILE A 373 -17.80 10.86 6.47
CA ILE A 373 -17.32 9.79 7.35
C ILE A 373 -18.29 9.61 8.48
N SER A 374 -18.62 8.35 8.76
CA SER A 374 -19.60 8.05 9.79
C SER A 374 -19.20 6.75 10.49
N ASN A 375 -19.44 6.67 11.79
CA ASN A 375 -19.24 5.44 12.53
C ASN A 375 -20.29 5.28 13.62
N THR A 376 -20.62 4.02 13.90
CA THR A 376 -21.57 3.66 14.94
C THR A 376 -21.01 2.45 15.67
N ASN A 377 -20.90 2.55 16.99
CA ASN A 377 -20.24 1.53 17.80
C ASN A 377 -21.19 1.11 18.92
N ARG A 378 -21.85 -0.04 18.72
CA ARG A 378 -22.84 -0.54 19.67
C ARG A 378 -22.27 -1.65 20.52
N GLU A 379 -22.57 -1.60 21.79
CA GLU A 379 -22.23 -2.67 22.71
C GLU A 379 -23.53 -3.14 23.35
N LEU A 380 -23.87 -4.41 23.15
CA LEU A 380 -25.10 -5.02 23.65
C LEU A 380 -24.72 -6.05 24.69
N ASN A 381 -25.44 -6.04 25.82
CA ASN A 381 -25.11 -6.87 26.97
C ASN A 381 -26.32 -7.63 27.44
N SER A 382 -26.15 -8.91 27.78
CA SER A 382 -27.22 -9.71 28.31
C SER A 382 -27.37 -9.54 29.82
N ASP A 383 -26.32 -9.07 30.50
CA ASP A 383 -26.37 -8.84 31.95
C ASP A 383 -27.28 -7.65 32.21
N PRO A 384 -28.36 -7.83 33.01
CA PRO A 384 -29.26 -6.69 33.27
C PRO A 384 -28.57 -5.52 33.97
N GLY A 385 -27.48 -5.80 34.69
CA GLY A 385 -26.75 -4.74 35.37
C GLY A 385 -25.75 -4.01 34.50
N THR A 386 -25.60 -4.42 33.24
CA THR A 386 -24.66 -3.79 32.30
C THR A 386 -25.47 -3.24 31.15
N PRO A 387 -25.70 -1.94 31.10
CA PRO A 387 -26.56 -1.38 30.04
C PRO A 387 -25.93 -1.45 28.67
N ASP A 388 -26.78 -1.57 27.66
CA ASP A 388 -26.35 -1.43 26.29
C ASP A 388 -25.87 0.00 26.06
N THR A 389 -24.86 0.15 25.22
CA THR A 389 -24.22 1.44 25.01
C THR A 389 -23.94 1.65 23.54
N VAL A 390 -24.07 2.89 23.10
CA VAL A 390 -23.54 3.33 21.80
C VAL A 390 -22.40 4.28 22.09
N TYR A 391 -21.19 3.91 21.66
CA TYR A 391 -20.02 4.74 21.90
C TYR A 391 -19.78 5.65 20.70
N VAL A 392 -19.47 6.90 20.99
CA VAL A 392 -19.03 7.85 19.98
C VAL A 392 -17.56 8.13 20.24
N TYR A 393 -16.69 7.38 19.58
CA TYR A 393 -15.26 7.62 19.73
C TYR A 393 -14.82 8.83 18.94
N THR A 394 -15.42 9.01 17.76
CA THR A 394 -15.21 10.20 16.93
C THR A 394 -16.56 10.62 16.37
N PRO A 395 -16.78 11.93 16.19
CA PRO A 395 -18.03 12.36 15.57
C PRO A 395 -18.04 12.00 14.09
N ASP A 396 -19.22 11.97 13.51
CA ASP A 396 -19.31 11.96 12.04
C ASP A 396 -18.65 13.24 11.54
N ALA A 397 -18.05 13.18 10.36
CA ALA A 397 -17.29 14.33 9.88
C ALA A 397 -17.36 14.43 8.37
N LYS A 398 -17.19 15.65 7.88
CA LYS A 398 -17.02 15.91 6.46
C LYS A 398 -15.65 16.52 6.27
N GLU A 399 -14.86 15.91 5.38
CA GLU A 399 -13.53 16.41 5.07
C GLU A 399 -13.53 16.92 3.65
N GLU A 400 -12.91 18.08 3.43
CA GLU A 400 -12.75 18.65 2.10
C GLU A 400 -11.32 19.09 1.90
N SER A 401 -10.83 18.97 0.68
CA SER A 401 -9.55 19.53 0.35
C SER A 401 -9.54 20.02 -1.08
N PHE A 402 -8.68 21.01 -1.32
CA PHE A 402 -8.51 21.63 -2.62
C PHE A 402 -7.04 21.83 -2.85
N GLY A 403 -6.54 21.45 -4.03
CA GLY A 403 -5.13 21.59 -4.34
C GLY A 403 -4.89 22.16 -5.72
N LEU A 404 -3.82 22.92 -5.83
CA LEU A 404 -3.32 23.42 -7.12
C LEU A 404 -1.87 23.06 -7.23
N PHE A 405 -1.46 22.59 -8.41
CA PHE A 405 -0.08 22.14 -8.58
C PHE A 405 0.48 22.58 -9.92
N LEU A 406 1.80 22.70 -9.95
CA LEU A 406 2.55 23.08 -11.14
C LEU A 406 3.91 22.40 -11.07
N GLN A 407 4.30 21.75 -12.16
CA GLN A 407 5.59 21.11 -12.26
C GLN A 407 6.13 21.30 -13.67
N ASP A 408 7.44 21.49 -13.79
CA ASP A 408 8.09 21.58 -15.08
C ASP A 408 9.21 20.55 -15.14
N GLU A 409 9.38 19.91 -16.28
CA GLU A 409 10.55 19.09 -16.56
C GLU A 409 11.33 19.84 -17.62
N ILE A 410 12.51 20.31 -17.26
CA ILE A 410 13.33 21.16 -18.13
C ILE A 410 14.52 20.35 -18.62
N SER A 411 14.58 20.13 -19.92
CA SER A 411 15.66 19.37 -20.52
C SER A 411 16.77 20.32 -20.98
N LEU A 412 17.99 20.08 -20.51
CA LEU A 412 19.14 20.92 -20.77
C LEU A 412 20.30 20.06 -21.24
N LEU A 413 21.31 20.69 -21.82
CA LEU A 413 22.56 20.02 -22.23
C LEU A 413 22.28 18.81 -23.13
N ASN A 414 21.44 19.01 -24.14
CA ASN A 414 21.08 17.96 -25.09
C ASN A 414 20.49 16.76 -24.37
N ASP A 415 19.59 17.04 -23.44
CA ASP A 415 18.86 16.03 -22.67
C ASP A 415 19.71 15.26 -21.66
N LYS A 416 20.96 15.68 -21.46
CA LYS A 416 21.78 15.04 -20.44
C LYS A 416 21.36 15.46 -19.03
N LEU A 417 20.81 16.67 -18.90
CA LEU A 417 20.40 17.18 -17.59
C LEU A 417 18.91 17.49 -17.66
N ILE A 418 18.14 16.93 -16.72
CA ILE A 418 16.72 17.24 -16.59
C ILE A 418 16.50 17.79 -15.19
N LEU A 419 15.98 19.01 -15.11
CA LEU A 419 15.63 19.65 -13.85
C LEU A 419 14.12 19.61 -13.70
N THR A 420 13.64 19.26 -12.51
CA THR A 420 12.22 19.12 -12.26
C THR A 420 11.83 19.93 -11.03
N PRO A 421 11.53 21.22 -11.18
CA PRO A 421 10.94 21.97 -10.08
C PRO A 421 9.43 21.76 -10.04
N GLY A 422 8.89 21.78 -8.83
CA GLY A 422 7.44 21.64 -8.65
C GLY A 422 7.00 22.37 -7.42
N VAL A 423 5.72 22.79 -7.42
CA VAL A 423 5.13 23.49 -6.29
C VAL A 423 3.66 23.13 -6.23
N ARG A 424 3.13 23.09 -5.01
CA ARG A 424 1.73 22.76 -4.81
C ARG A 424 1.19 23.54 -3.62
N TYR A 425 -0.05 24.02 -3.76
CA TYR A 425 -0.79 24.64 -2.68
C TYR A 425 -2.01 23.77 -2.35
N ASP A 426 -2.21 23.49 -1.07
CA ASP A 426 -3.36 22.72 -0.60
C ASP A 426 -4.10 23.47 0.49
N TYR A 427 -5.42 23.42 0.43
CA TYR A 427 -6.29 23.87 1.51
C TYR A 427 -7.17 22.69 1.91
N PHE A 428 -7.38 22.51 3.22
CA PHE A 428 -8.17 21.38 3.70
C PHE A 428 -8.94 21.80 4.95
N SER A 429 -10.08 21.15 5.13
CA SER A 429 -10.95 21.42 6.29
C SER A 429 -11.65 20.14 6.70
N THR A 430 -11.98 20.08 7.99
CA THR A 430 -12.77 19.01 8.57
C THR A 430 -13.89 19.65 9.38
N ASN A 431 -15.12 19.24 9.09
CA ASN A 431 -16.30 19.79 9.71
C ASN A 431 -17.02 18.68 10.47
N PRO A 432 -16.84 18.59 11.79
CA PRO A 432 -17.47 17.52 12.57
C PRO A 432 -18.89 17.84 12.92
N SER A 433 -19.70 16.78 13.09
CA SER A 433 -21.04 16.96 13.64
C SER A 433 -20.94 17.09 15.15
N ASN A 434 -21.86 17.81 15.75
CA ASN A 434 -21.93 17.95 17.19
C ASN A 434 -22.92 16.92 17.75
N THR A 435 -22.62 16.45 18.95
CA THR A 435 -23.53 15.58 19.66
C THR A 435 -24.19 16.36 20.78
N SER A 436 -25.16 15.76 21.42
CA SER A 436 -25.81 16.42 22.54
C SER A 436 -24.88 16.55 23.75
N GLU A 437 -23.81 15.77 23.80
CA GLU A 437 -22.91 15.77 24.95
C GLU A 437 -21.59 16.44 24.70
N GLU A 438 -21.25 16.68 23.42
CA GLU A 438 -19.93 17.19 23.08
C GLU A 438 -20.04 18.10 21.87
N SER A 439 -19.34 19.23 21.95
CA SER A 439 -19.25 20.16 20.84
C SER A 439 -17.85 20.10 20.27
N PHE A 440 -17.74 19.88 18.98
CA PHE A 440 -16.46 19.76 18.28
C PHE A 440 -16.28 20.95 17.36
N GLU A 441 -15.06 21.47 17.30
CA GLU A 441 -14.76 22.64 16.50
C GLU A 441 -14.29 22.24 15.11
N LYS A 442 -14.69 23.03 14.13
CA LYS A 442 -14.22 22.87 12.77
C LYS A 442 -12.71 23.09 12.72
N PHE A 443 -12.06 22.36 11.82
CA PHE A 443 -10.61 22.49 11.60
C PHE A 443 -10.37 22.90 10.15
N SER A 444 -9.41 23.80 9.92
CA SER A 444 -8.94 24.09 8.58
C SER A 444 -7.48 24.54 8.62
N ASP A 445 -6.79 24.31 7.51
CA ASP A 445 -5.39 24.70 7.40
C ASP A 445 -5.01 24.67 5.93
N SER A 446 -3.80 25.14 5.63
CA SER A 446 -3.29 25.10 4.27
C SER A 446 -1.80 24.77 4.30
N ALA A 447 -1.27 24.37 3.16
CA ALA A 447 0.13 24.02 3.05
C ALA A 447 0.64 24.37 1.67
N LEU A 448 1.90 24.82 1.62
CA LEU A 448 2.59 25.05 0.37
C LEU A 448 3.81 24.15 0.38
N THR A 449 3.96 23.30 -0.63
CA THR A 449 5.06 22.36 -0.71
C THR A 449 5.77 22.47 -2.05
N GLY A 450 7.05 22.13 -2.05
CA GLY A 450 7.84 22.19 -3.25
C GLY A 450 8.78 21.03 -3.38
N ARG A 451 9.34 20.89 -4.57
CA ARG A 451 10.44 19.96 -4.82
C ARG A 451 11.33 20.51 -5.90
N LEU A 452 12.56 20.06 -5.87
CA LEU A 452 13.50 20.30 -6.96
C LEU A 452 14.27 19.02 -7.18
N GLY A 453 14.14 18.46 -8.38
CA GLY A 453 14.84 17.24 -8.74
C GLY A 453 15.76 17.48 -9.92
N ALA A 454 16.76 16.62 -10.05
CA ALA A 454 17.68 16.68 -11.18
C ALA A 454 18.13 15.28 -11.52
N THR A 455 18.22 14.99 -12.82
CA THR A 455 18.92 13.81 -13.30
C THR A 455 20.00 14.25 -14.26
N TYR A 456 21.16 13.60 -14.19
CA TYR A 456 22.27 13.92 -15.06
C TYR A 456 22.88 12.64 -15.59
N SER A 457 22.92 12.53 -16.93
CA SER A 457 23.53 11.37 -17.60
C SER A 457 25.03 11.62 -17.73
N ILE A 458 25.80 10.94 -16.89
CA ILE A 458 27.27 11.12 -16.92
C ILE A 458 27.91 10.26 -18.00
N SER A 459 27.21 9.23 -18.46
CA SER A 459 27.68 8.33 -19.50
C SER A 459 26.48 7.66 -20.11
N GLN A 460 26.71 6.90 -21.18
CA GLN A 460 25.62 6.13 -21.79
C GLN A 460 24.92 5.24 -20.78
N PRO A 461 25.64 4.46 -19.95
CA PRO A 461 24.93 3.61 -18.98
C PRO A 461 24.65 4.27 -17.64
N GLY A 462 25.24 5.43 -17.32
CA GLY A 462 25.23 5.94 -15.96
C GLY A 462 24.45 7.24 -15.79
N THR A 463 23.55 7.27 -14.80
CA THR A 463 22.74 8.45 -14.48
C THR A 463 22.82 8.73 -12.98
N ILE A 464 23.04 9.98 -12.62
CA ILE A 464 22.96 10.44 -11.23
C ILE A 464 21.64 11.16 -11.07
N PHE A 465 20.94 10.91 -9.97
CA PHE A 465 19.77 11.71 -9.65
C PHE A 465 19.87 12.28 -8.25
N ALA A 466 19.23 13.41 -8.05
CA ALA A 466 19.21 14.07 -6.75
C ALA A 466 17.88 14.81 -6.62
N GLN A 467 17.40 14.92 -5.38
CA GLN A 467 16.23 15.75 -5.16
C GLN A 467 16.17 16.24 -3.72
N VAL A 468 15.47 17.36 -3.57
CA VAL A 468 15.01 17.88 -2.30
C VAL A 468 13.51 18.02 -2.44
N SER A 469 12.76 17.46 -1.49
CA SER A 469 11.30 17.48 -1.59
C SER A 469 10.66 17.65 -0.22
N GLN A 470 9.47 18.25 -0.21
CA GLN A 470 8.71 18.47 1.00
C GLN A 470 7.49 17.60 1.03
N GLY A 471 7.09 17.22 2.24
CA GLY A 471 5.85 16.50 2.46
C GLY A 471 5.08 17.12 3.61
N PHE A 472 3.77 16.90 3.61
CA PHE A 472 2.95 17.28 4.74
C PHE A 472 1.81 16.27 4.88
N ARG A 473 1.21 16.28 6.06
CA ARG A 473 0.02 15.48 6.32
C ARG A 473 -0.89 16.29 7.24
N ALA A 474 -2.09 16.52 6.76
CA ALA A 474 -3.12 17.16 7.59
C ALA A 474 -3.58 16.18 8.66
N PRO A 475 -3.92 16.66 9.86
CA PRO A 475 -4.47 15.74 10.86
C PRO A 475 -5.76 15.11 10.35
N SER A 476 -5.95 13.83 10.67
CA SER A 476 -7.16 13.13 10.31
C SER A 476 -8.26 13.41 11.34
N PHE A 477 -9.50 13.12 10.96
CA PHE A 477 -10.64 13.42 11.84
C PHE A 477 -10.52 12.70 13.18
N ASP A 478 -9.99 11.49 13.18
CA ASP A 478 -9.87 10.74 14.43
C ASP A 478 -8.72 11.28 15.29
N GLU A 479 -7.67 11.82 14.68
CA GLU A 479 -6.64 12.48 15.47
C GLU A 479 -7.14 13.75 16.13
N LEU A 480 -7.99 14.49 15.40
CA LEU A 480 -8.53 15.75 15.90
C LEU A 480 -9.57 15.55 17.00
N TYR A 481 -10.42 14.53 16.86
CA TYR A 481 -11.67 14.48 17.62
C TYR A 481 -11.89 13.25 18.44
N TYR A 482 -10.90 12.37 18.57
CA TYR A 482 -11.10 11.13 19.31
C TYR A 482 -11.43 11.41 20.78
N THR A 483 -12.53 10.82 21.29
CA THR A 483 -12.92 10.87 22.68
C THR A 483 -13.20 9.47 23.19
N TYR A 484 -12.84 9.22 24.40
CA TYR A 484 -13.20 7.97 25.08
C TYR A 484 -12.96 8.14 26.56
N ASP A 485 -14.03 8.01 27.33
CA ASP A 485 -13.95 8.19 28.77
C ASP A 485 -14.04 6.83 29.45
N ASN A 486 -13.07 6.52 30.28
CA ASN A 486 -13.05 5.30 31.04
C ASN A 486 -12.55 5.62 32.46
N PRO A 487 -13.31 6.47 33.19
CA PRO A 487 -12.84 6.93 34.50
C PRO A 487 -12.77 5.82 35.52
N SER A 488 -13.54 4.74 35.36
CA SER A 488 -13.44 3.64 36.32
C SER A 488 -12.09 2.92 36.20
N HIS A 489 -11.40 3.05 35.05
CA HIS A 489 -10.04 2.54 34.89
C HIS A 489 -9.00 3.65 34.95
N GLY A 490 -9.41 4.86 35.31
CA GLY A 490 -8.49 5.93 35.59
C GLY A 490 -8.04 6.79 34.44
N TYR A 491 -8.73 6.75 33.28
CA TYR A 491 -8.27 7.57 32.15
C TYR A 491 -9.43 8.08 31.28
N ILE A 492 -9.15 9.14 30.55
CA ILE A 492 -10.07 9.73 29.58
C ILE A 492 -9.25 10.19 28.36
N ASN A 493 -9.91 10.30 27.23
CA ASN A 493 -9.30 10.83 26.01
C ASN A 493 -10.03 12.09 25.57
N ARG A 494 -9.28 13.10 25.13
CA ARG A 494 -9.85 14.39 24.78
C ARG A 494 -9.46 14.81 23.36
N PRO A 495 -10.36 15.42 22.61
CA PRO A 495 -10.02 15.92 21.27
C PRO A 495 -9.08 17.11 21.33
N ASN A 496 -8.39 17.36 20.22
CA ASN A 496 -7.55 18.54 20.07
C ASN A 496 -7.72 19.13 18.67
N PRO A 497 -8.65 20.07 18.49
CA PRO A 497 -8.83 20.67 17.18
C PRO A 497 -7.75 21.68 16.79
N ASN A 498 -6.79 21.91 17.68
CA ASN A 498 -5.69 22.84 17.41
C ASN A 498 -4.46 22.17 16.81
N LEU A 499 -4.57 20.92 16.39
CA LEU A 499 -3.46 20.25 15.74
C LEU A 499 -3.08 20.94 14.44
N GLY A 500 -1.78 20.97 14.16
CA GLY A 500 -1.28 21.41 12.86
C GLY A 500 -0.84 20.23 12.03
N SER A 501 -0.44 20.51 10.81
CA SER A 501 0.01 19.47 9.89
C SER A 501 1.39 18.98 10.27
N GLU A 502 1.65 17.69 10.02
CA GLU A 502 3.00 17.14 10.06
C GLU A 502 3.75 17.58 8.81
N LYS A 503 5.07 17.67 8.92
CA LYS A 503 5.91 18.14 7.82
C LYS A 503 7.14 17.28 7.66
N SER A 504 7.65 17.22 6.43
CA SER A 504 8.91 16.55 6.18
C SER A 504 9.70 17.31 5.13
N LEU A 505 11.04 17.13 5.19
CA LEU A 505 11.95 17.62 4.17
C LEU A 505 12.92 16.49 3.88
N SER A 506 12.92 16.02 2.64
CA SER A 506 13.70 14.86 2.22
C SER A 506 14.77 15.24 1.23
N TYR A 507 15.96 14.64 1.39
CA TYR A 507 17.09 14.78 0.48
C TYR A 507 17.44 13.40 -0.04
N GLU A 508 17.74 13.31 -1.32
CA GLU A 508 18.09 12.01 -1.91
C GLU A 508 19.15 12.19 -2.97
N LEU A 509 20.07 11.23 -3.04
CA LEU A 509 21.10 11.17 -4.07
C LEU A 509 21.24 9.74 -4.50
N GLY A 510 21.23 9.49 -5.82
CA GLY A 510 21.31 8.13 -6.31
C GLY A 510 22.10 8.02 -7.59
N TYR A 511 22.45 6.79 -7.91
CA TYR A 511 23.14 6.45 -9.14
C TYR A 511 22.50 5.21 -9.76
N ARG A 512 22.24 5.29 -11.05
CA ARG A 512 21.72 4.17 -11.82
C ARG A 512 22.68 3.81 -12.91
N HIS A 513 22.96 2.50 -13.03
CA HIS A 513 23.84 1.99 -14.06
C HIS A 513 23.11 0.90 -14.82
N ASN A 514 22.92 1.13 -16.11
CA ASN A 514 22.05 0.28 -16.91
C ASN A 514 22.78 -0.10 -18.20
N THR A 515 23.07 -1.40 -18.33
CA THR A 515 23.63 -1.95 -19.56
C THR A 515 22.73 -3.08 -20.02
N ALA A 516 23.04 -3.68 -21.16
CA ALA A 516 22.30 -4.85 -21.62
C ALA A 516 22.43 -6.02 -20.65
N ALA A 517 23.51 -6.06 -19.87
CA ALA A 517 23.79 -7.19 -18.98
C ALA A 517 23.46 -6.90 -17.53
N SER A 518 23.17 -5.65 -17.15
CA SER A 518 23.00 -5.33 -15.75
C SER A 518 22.11 -4.13 -15.55
N ALA A 519 21.46 -4.08 -14.40
CA ALA A 519 20.71 -2.91 -13.95
C ALA A 519 21.00 -2.75 -12.46
N THR A 520 21.58 -1.61 -12.08
CA THR A 520 21.96 -1.35 -10.71
C THR A 520 21.51 0.02 -10.28
N GLU A 521 20.99 0.12 -9.06
CA GLU A 521 20.65 1.41 -8.48
C GLU A 521 21.11 1.43 -7.03
N VAL A 522 21.78 2.52 -6.65
CA VAL A 522 22.15 2.81 -5.27
C VAL A 522 21.53 4.15 -4.92
N ALA A 523 20.85 4.24 -3.80
CA ALA A 523 20.23 5.47 -3.36
C ALA A 523 20.58 5.74 -1.91
N PHE A 524 20.94 6.99 -1.63
CA PHE A 524 21.20 7.49 -0.27
C PHE A 524 20.13 8.52 0.04
N TYR A 525 19.59 8.50 1.24
CA TYR A 525 18.55 9.44 1.60
C TYR A 525 18.69 9.91 3.04
N TYR A 526 18.17 11.11 3.28
CA TYR A 526 18.07 11.71 4.60
C TYR A 526 16.79 12.54 4.65
N SER A 527 15.97 12.33 5.68
CA SER A 527 14.72 13.07 5.84
C SER A 527 14.60 13.61 7.24
N ASP A 528 14.15 14.85 7.34
CA ASP A 528 13.78 15.49 8.60
C ASP A 528 12.25 15.54 8.69
N TYR A 529 11.73 15.19 9.85
CA TYR A 529 10.30 15.23 10.13
C TYR A 529 10.05 16.13 11.31
N SER A 530 9.01 16.95 11.23
CA SER A 530 8.66 17.84 12.32
C SER A 530 7.16 17.86 12.54
N ASP A 531 6.78 18.25 13.76
CA ASP A 531 5.37 18.40 14.14
C ASP A 531 4.59 17.11 14.03
N PHE A 532 5.24 15.97 14.24
CA PHE A 532 4.54 14.69 14.24
C PHE A 532 3.46 14.69 15.30
N ILE A 533 2.31 14.13 14.94
CA ILE A 533 1.17 14.03 15.84
C ILE A 533 1.35 12.80 16.69
N GLU A 534 1.32 12.98 18.01
CA GLU A 534 1.45 11.89 18.95
C GLU A 534 0.54 12.09 20.13
N GLN A 535 0.14 10.99 20.73
CA GLN A 535 -0.65 11.02 21.94
C GLN A 535 0.24 11.39 23.11
N THR A 536 -0.25 12.30 23.95
CA THR A 536 0.42 12.66 25.18
C THR A 536 -0.54 12.47 26.35
N SER A 537 -0.03 12.48 27.55
CA SER A 537 -0.86 12.30 28.73
C SER A 537 -0.47 13.29 29.82
N SER A 538 -1.46 13.62 30.63
CA SER A 538 -1.25 14.46 31.82
C SER A 538 -2.16 13.92 32.92
N ASN A 539 -1.78 14.20 34.16
CA ASN A 539 -2.59 13.80 35.29
C ASN A 539 -3.46 14.97 35.74
N ASN A 540 -4.75 14.75 35.78
CA ASN A 540 -5.70 15.78 36.09
C ASN A 540 -6.68 15.23 37.12
N GLY A 541 -6.46 15.57 38.41
CA GLY A 541 -7.35 15.17 39.47
C GLY A 541 -7.45 13.67 39.70
N GLY A 542 -6.38 12.95 39.49
CA GLY A 542 -6.38 11.51 39.64
C GLY A 542 -6.70 10.73 38.38
N LEU A 543 -7.13 11.42 37.32
CA LEU A 543 -7.36 10.78 36.04
C LEU A 543 -6.20 11.06 35.11
N THR A 544 -5.84 10.09 34.28
CA THR A 544 -4.88 10.30 33.22
C THR A 544 -5.64 10.79 32.00
N GLU A 545 -5.25 11.94 31.51
CA GLU A 545 -5.91 12.56 30.35
C GLU A 545 -5.01 12.43 29.13
N PHE A 546 -5.51 11.79 28.09
CA PHE A 546 -4.78 11.61 26.84
C PHE A 546 -5.32 12.55 25.78
N THR A 547 -4.42 13.12 24.99
CA THR A 547 -4.79 13.92 23.85
C THR A 547 -3.66 13.88 22.83
N ASN A 548 -3.94 14.27 21.58
CA ASN A 548 -2.94 14.32 20.54
C ASN A 548 -2.37 15.72 20.43
N ILE A 549 -1.06 15.83 20.26
CA ILE A 549 -0.40 17.10 20.04
C ILE A 549 0.71 16.95 19.01
N ASN A 550 1.17 18.08 18.47
CA ASN A 550 2.29 18.12 17.53
C ASN A 550 3.58 18.32 18.34
N ILE A 551 4.20 17.24 18.75
CA ILE A 551 5.35 17.39 19.64
C ILE A 551 6.64 16.79 19.10
N ASN A 552 6.56 15.91 18.15
CA ASN A 552 7.71 15.07 17.87
C ASN A 552 8.47 15.50 16.63
N GLU A 553 9.78 15.36 16.74
CA GLU A 553 10.68 15.49 15.59
C GLU A 553 11.37 14.17 15.40
N ALA A 554 11.79 13.92 14.17
CA ALA A 554 12.49 12.69 13.86
C ALA A 554 13.38 12.91 12.66
N ASN A 555 14.41 12.09 12.51
CA ASN A 555 15.12 12.03 11.26
C ASN A 555 15.38 10.57 10.91
N ILE A 556 15.42 10.31 9.62
CA ILE A 556 15.62 8.97 9.10
C ILE A 556 16.60 9.06 7.94
N LYS A 557 17.59 8.17 7.93
CA LYS A 557 18.54 8.12 6.83
C LYS A 557 18.85 6.69 6.48
N GLY A 558 19.33 6.47 5.27
CA GLY A 558 19.63 5.12 4.88
C GLY A 558 20.21 4.99 3.50
N VAL A 559 20.40 3.75 3.11
CA VAL A 559 20.93 3.41 1.80
C VAL A 559 20.17 2.19 1.29
N GLU A 560 19.92 2.19 -0.02
CA GLU A 560 19.22 1.09 -0.69
C GLU A 560 19.99 0.71 -1.93
N LEU A 561 20.00 -0.61 -2.21
CA LEU A 561 20.69 -1.14 -3.37
C LEU A 561 19.75 -2.10 -4.09
N SER A 562 19.75 -2.00 -5.42
CA SER A 562 19.01 -2.93 -6.28
C SER A 562 19.92 -3.30 -7.44
N ASN A 563 20.01 -4.59 -7.76
CA ASN A 563 20.91 -5.08 -8.80
C ASN A 563 20.30 -6.26 -9.50
N ARG A 564 20.44 -6.30 -10.80
CA ARG A 564 20.06 -7.43 -11.64
C ARG A 564 21.16 -7.69 -12.65
N LEU A 565 21.58 -8.95 -12.81
CA LEU A 565 22.68 -9.33 -13.69
C LEU A 565 22.26 -10.47 -14.61
N ASP A 566 22.68 -10.40 -15.88
CA ASP A 566 22.55 -11.50 -16.85
C ASP A 566 23.93 -12.15 -16.97
N TRP A 567 24.06 -13.35 -16.44
CA TRP A 567 25.35 -14.00 -16.31
C TRP A 567 25.87 -14.57 -17.63
N HIS A 568 25.02 -14.79 -18.63
CA HIS A 568 25.52 -15.14 -19.95
C HIS A 568 26.32 -13.98 -20.54
N ALA A 569 25.75 -12.78 -20.44
CA ALA A 569 26.42 -11.60 -20.98
C ALA A 569 27.67 -11.22 -20.20
N ILE A 570 27.66 -11.45 -18.89
CA ILE A 570 28.79 -11.01 -18.05
C ILE A 570 29.92 -12.02 -18.05
N ALA A 571 29.61 -13.30 -17.95
CA ALA A 571 30.63 -14.32 -17.68
C ALA A 571 30.52 -15.55 -18.59
N GLY A 572 29.66 -15.53 -19.59
CA GLY A 572 29.55 -16.68 -20.50
C GLY A 572 28.86 -17.87 -19.93
N LEU A 573 28.16 -17.74 -18.82
CA LEU A 573 27.34 -18.84 -18.30
C LEU A 573 26.21 -19.14 -19.27
N PRO A 574 25.53 -20.26 -19.12
CA PRO A 574 24.44 -20.56 -20.04
C PRO A 574 23.43 -19.45 -20.10
N SER A 575 22.90 -19.23 -21.29
CA SER A 575 21.85 -18.26 -21.50
C SER A 575 20.67 -18.57 -20.59
N GLY A 576 20.10 -17.55 -19.96
CA GLY A 576 18.97 -17.75 -19.07
C GLY A 576 19.30 -17.68 -17.60
N VAL A 577 20.59 -17.65 -17.24
CA VAL A 577 20.99 -17.54 -15.84
C VAL A 577 21.04 -16.06 -15.46
N THR A 578 20.21 -15.68 -14.50
CA THR A 578 20.21 -14.29 -14.00
C THR A 578 20.24 -14.31 -12.48
N THR A 579 20.70 -13.22 -11.91
CA THR A 579 20.59 -13.01 -10.46
C THR A 579 19.95 -11.68 -10.17
N ARG A 580 19.35 -11.58 -8.99
CA ARG A 580 18.73 -10.36 -8.52
C ARG A 580 19.11 -10.18 -7.05
N PHE A 581 19.46 -8.96 -6.69
CA PHE A 581 19.84 -8.66 -5.32
C PHE A 581 19.28 -7.31 -4.94
N VAL A 582 18.60 -7.23 -3.78
CA VAL A 582 18.16 -5.98 -3.22
C VAL A 582 18.52 -5.94 -1.75
N ALA A 583 18.80 -4.75 -1.24
CA ALA A 583 19.12 -4.59 0.16
C ALA A 583 18.74 -3.18 0.61
N ALA A 584 18.38 -3.06 1.88
CA ALA A 584 18.02 -1.77 2.46
C ALA A 584 18.52 -1.69 3.89
N TYR A 585 19.09 -0.54 4.23
CA TYR A 585 19.52 -0.24 5.59
C TYR A 585 18.97 1.13 5.97
N THR A 586 18.29 1.20 7.10
CA THR A 586 17.63 2.42 7.56
C THR A 586 17.97 2.66 9.02
N GLU A 587 18.26 3.89 9.37
CA GLU A 587 18.39 4.34 10.75
C GLU A 587 17.44 5.49 10.99
N GLY A 588 16.81 5.51 12.15
CA GLY A 588 15.96 6.63 12.49
C GLY A 588 16.04 6.93 13.97
N GLU A 589 15.89 8.21 14.32
CA GLU A 589 15.84 8.59 15.71
C GLU A 589 14.90 9.77 15.91
N ASP A 590 14.38 9.88 17.12
CA ASP A 590 13.50 10.99 17.46
C ASP A 590 14.32 12.18 17.95
N GLY A 591 13.62 13.23 18.40
CA GLY A 591 14.31 14.45 18.83
C GLY A 591 15.16 14.29 20.09
N ASP A 592 14.96 13.22 20.82
CA ASP A 592 15.76 12.93 22.03
C ASP A 592 16.89 11.95 21.74
N GLY A 593 17.06 11.55 20.49
CA GLY A 593 18.11 10.62 20.12
C GLY A 593 17.76 9.17 20.30
N ASN A 594 16.51 8.85 20.59
CA ASN A 594 16.07 7.47 20.75
C ASN A 594 15.76 6.84 19.38
N PRO A 595 16.02 5.55 19.21
CA PRO A 595 15.69 4.93 17.93
C PRO A 595 14.19 4.94 17.67
N LEU A 596 13.82 4.95 16.38
CA LEU A 596 12.42 4.91 15.97
C LEU A 596 11.99 3.46 15.84
N ASN A 597 10.95 3.08 16.53
CA ASN A 597 10.45 1.71 16.48
C ASN A 597 9.79 1.36 15.13
N SER A 598 9.47 2.36 14.33
CA SER A 598 8.91 2.10 12.99
C SER A 598 9.98 1.67 11.99
N VAL A 599 11.25 1.72 12.34
CA VAL A 599 12.33 1.34 11.44
C VAL A 599 12.56 -0.16 11.54
N ASN A 600 12.50 -0.84 10.41
CA ASN A 600 12.74 -2.28 10.35
C ASN A 600 14.23 -2.57 10.34
N PRO A 601 14.64 -3.77 10.81
CA PRO A 601 16.03 -4.18 10.66
C PRO A 601 16.43 -4.20 9.19
N TRP A 602 17.75 -4.14 8.92
CA TRP A 602 18.18 -4.23 7.53
C TRP A 602 17.81 -5.60 6.95
N ASN A 603 17.62 -5.60 5.64
CA ASN A 603 17.09 -6.74 4.92
C ASN A 603 17.79 -6.85 3.59
N ALA A 604 18.04 -8.07 3.16
CA ALA A 604 18.63 -8.33 1.86
C ALA A 604 17.95 -9.55 1.25
N VAL A 605 17.66 -9.48 -0.04
CA VAL A 605 17.07 -10.57 -0.78
C VAL A 605 17.95 -10.87 -1.98
N ALA A 606 18.31 -12.12 -2.16
CA ALA A 606 19.11 -12.56 -3.30
C ALA A 606 18.41 -13.72 -3.99
N ALA A 607 18.41 -13.71 -5.30
CA ALA A 607 17.79 -14.77 -6.07
C ALA A 607 18.67 -15.17 -7.24
N VAL A 608 18.66 -16.48 -7.55
CA VAL A 608 19.26 -17.04 -8.74
C VAL A 608 18.13 -17.61 -9.58
N ASN A 609 18.07 -17.21 -10.83
CA ASN A 609 16.98 -17.61 -11.72
C ASN A 609 17.55 -18.30 -12.95
N TYR A 610 16.82 -19.29 -13.43
CA TYR A 610 17.13 -19.92 -14.71
C TYR A 610 15.87 -19.99 -15.55
N ASP A 611 15.97 -19.56 -16.80
CA ASP A 611 14.90 -19.71 -17.79
C ASP A 611 15.45 -20.56 -18.92
N SER A 612 14.70 -21.60 -19.32
CA SER A 612 15.11 -22.42 -20.45
C SER A 612 15.11 -21.57 -21.72
N PRO A 613 15.84 -22.00 -22.76
CA PRO A 613 16.04 -21.12 -23.93
C PRO A 613 14.75 -20.61 -24.57
N ASN A 614 13.70 -21.41 -24.58
CA ASN A 614 12.42 -20.98 -25.16
C ASN A 614 11.40 -20.61 -24.08
N ALA A 615 11.86 -20.46 -22.84
CA ALA A 615 11.01 -20.11 -21.71
C ALA A 615 9.83 -21.08 -21.51
N LEU A 616 10.05 -22.35 -21.85
CA LEU A 616 9.05 -23.38 -21.54
C LEU A 616 9.04 -23.73 -20.09
N TRP A 617 10.15 -23.56 -19.39
CA TRP A 617 10.21 -23.77 -17.96
C TRP A 617 11.31 -22.91 -17.36
N GLY A 618 11.23 -22.71 -16.09
CA GLY A 618 12.27 -22.01 -15.37
C GLY A 618 12.13 -22.24 -13.88
N THR A 619 13.14 -21.79 -13.15
CA THR A 619 13.16 -21.97 -11.70
C THR A 619 13.90 -20.81 -11.05
N SER A 620 13.57 -20.56 -9.78
CA SER A 620 14.17 -19.49 -9.01
C SER A 620 14.39 -19.93 -7.58
N LEU A 621 15.58 -19.69 -7.07
CA LEU A 621 15.90 -19.91 -5.67
C LEU A 621 16.15 -18.56 -5.04
N LYS A 622 15.39 -18.23 -4.00
CA LYS A 622 15.44 -16.93 -3.36
C LYS A 622 15.79 -17.09 -1.89
N VAL A 623 16.67 -16.23 -1.40
CA VAL A 623 17.04 -16.19 0.01
C VAL A 623 16.73 -14.78 0.52
N ASN A 624 15.93 -14.70 1.56
CA ASN A 624 15.53 -13.43 2.18
C ASN A 624 16.09 -13.41 3.59
N TYR A 625 17.05 -12.51 3.82
CA TYR A 625 17.70 -12.37 5.12
C TYR A 625 17.24 -11.09 5.78
N THR A 626 16.77 -11.19 7.02
CA THR A 626 16.40 -10.03 7.81
C THR A 626 17.28 -10.04 9.07
N ALA A 627 17.95 -8.92 9.30
CA ALA A 627 18.86 -8.81 10.42
C ALA A 627 18.09 -8.79 11.75
N LYS A 628 18.82 -9.04 12.82
CA LYS A 628 18.25 -8.98 14.15
C LYS A 628 17.85 -7.55 14.50
N LYS A 629 16.92 -7.42 15.44
CA LYS A 629 16.55 -6.14 16.04
C LYS A 629 17.02 -6.20 17.49
N SER A 630 18.13 -5.54 17.80
CA SER A 630 18.69 -5.59 19.14
C SER A 630 17.99 -4.63 20.10
N ASN A 631 18.16 -4.85 21.39
CA ASN A 631 17.59 -3.96 22.39
C ASN A 631 18.06 -2.52 22.19
N SER A 632 19.29 -2.30 21.75
CA SER A 632 19.79 -0.96 21.52
C SER A 632 19.09 -0.25 20.37
N ASP A 633 18.38 -0.98 19.52
CA ASP A 633 17.64 -0.42 18.40
C ASP A 633 16.15 -0.25 18.71
N ILE A 634 15.75 -0.46 19.94
CA ILE A 634 14.35 -0.38 20.35
C ILE A 634 14.20 0.72 21.39
N ASN A 635 13.20 1.57 21.19
CA ASN A 635 12.82 2.56 22.19
C ASN A 635 11.68 1.97 23.01
N SER A 636 11.98 1.51 24.23
CA SER A 636 10.98 0.86 25.06
C SER A 636 9.84 1.77 25.49
N ASP A 637 10.08 3.08 25.49
CA ASP A 637 9.06 4.05 25.82
C ASP A 637 8.39 4.64 24.60
N GLY A 638 8.77 4.21 23.42
CA GLY A 638 8.38 4.87 22.18
C GLY A 638 7.09 4.40 21.54
N ASP A 639 6.49 3.33 22.08
CA ASP A 639 5.25 2.84 21.51
C ASP A 639 4.07 3.28 22.35
N LYS A 640 2.93 3.40 21.69
CA LYS A 640 1.72 3.81 22.37
C LYS A 640 1.42 2.86 23.51
N GLY A 641 1.12 3.43 24.66
CA GLY A 641 0.91 2.65 25.86
C GLY A 641 2.14 2.41 26.69
N GLY A 642 3.29 2.85 26.23
CA GLY A 642 4.52 2.81 27.01
C GLY A 642 4.95 1.44 27.46
N ILE A 643 4.86 0.45 26.59
CA ILE A 643 5.26 -0.90 26.94
C ILE A 643 6.76 -0.95 27.08
N LYS A 644 7.21 -1.34 28.26
CA LYS A 644 8.63 -1.45 28.53
C LYS A 644 9.12 -2.86 28.29
N ASP A 645 10.42 -3.00 28.11
CA ASP A 645 11.04 -4.31 27.93
C ASP A 645 10.52 -5.02 26.69
N GLN A 646 10.35 -4.28 25.61
CA GLN A 646 9.97 -4.89 24.33
C GLN A 646 11.01 -5.92 23.94
N VAL A 647 10.54 -6.99 23.34
CA VAL A 647 11.41 -8.12 23.05
C VAL A 647 12.27 -7.83 21.80
N ALA A 648 13.56 -8.19 21.91
CA ALA A 648 14.47 -8.13 20.78
C ALA A 648 14.17 -9.30 19.85
N LEU A 649 14.56 -9.15 18.59
CA LEU A 649 14.21 -10.11 17.55
C LEU A 649 15.47 -10.70 16.94
N PRO A 650 15.58 -12.04 16.88
CA PRO A 650 16.72 -12.65 16.19
C PRO A 650 16.61 -12.51 14.68
N SER A 651 17.72 -12.69 13.99
CA SER A 651 17.72 -12.66 12.54
C SER A 651 16.94 -13.83 11.97
N ALA A 652 16.55 -13.71 10.70
CA ALA A 652 15.80 -14.74 10.02
C ALA A 652 16.31 -14.91 8.60
N THR A 653 16.42 -16.16 8.17
CA THR A 653 16.79 -16.49 6.80
C THR A 653 15.70 -17.40 6.23
N VAL A 654 15.02 -16.92 5.19
CA VAL A 654 13.91 -17.63 4.60
C VAL A 654 14.27 -17.95 3.15
N VAL A 655 14.10 -19.20 2.76
CA VAL A 655 14.45 -19.68 1.42
C VAL A 655 13.18 -20.11 0.70
N ASP A 656 12.99 -19.62 -0.52
CA ASP A 656 11.86 -20.00 -1.36
C ASP A 656 12.37 -20.60 -2.67
N LEU A 657 11.70 -21.62 -3.15
CA LEU A 657 12.00 -22.23 -4.44
C LEU A 657 10.73 -22.21 -5.27
N THR A 658 10.81 -21.62 -6.44
CA THR A 658 9.66 -21.56 -7.35
C THR A 658 10.06 -22.04 -8.73
N ALA A 659 9.05 -22.44 -9.51
CA ALA A 659 9.28 -22.90 -10.88
C ALA A 659 8.04 -22.62 -11.69
N TYR A 660 8.22 -22.50 -13.01
CA TYR A 660 7.09 -22.45 -13.91
C TYR A 660 7.29 -23.44 -15.05
N TYR A 661 6.18 -23.83 -15.66
CA TYR A 661 6.18 -24.76 -16.76
C TYR A 661 5.04 -24.42 -17.68
N LYS A 662 5.31 -24.39 -18.99
CA LYS A 662 4.28 -24.13 -20.00
C LYS A 662 4.08 -25.42 -20.81
N PRO A 663 3.12 -26.25 -20.40
CA PRO A 663 2.87 -27.49 -21.18
C PRO A 663 2.37 -27.23 -22.57
N MET A 664 1.73 -26.08 -22.77
CA MET A 664 1.37 -25.62 -24.10
C MET A 664 1.44 -24.11 -24.09
N LYS A 665 1.36 -23.52 -25.25
CA LYS A 665 1.58 -22.10 -25.44
C LYS A 665 0.70 -21.22 -24.57
N ASP A 666 -0.54 -21.65 -24.33
CA ASP A 666 -1.52 -20.81 -23.67
C ASP A 666 -1.64 -21.08 -22.16
N ILE A 667 -0.96 -22.07 -21.67
CA ILE A 667 -1.09 -22.48 -20.27
C ILE A 667 0.25 -22.32 -19.57
N THR A 668 0.22 -21.64 -18.41
CA THR A 668 1.39 -21.52 -17.56
C THR A 668 1.04 -22.07 -16.18
N ILE A 669 1.89 -22.96 -15.70
CA ILE A 669 1.77 -23.52 -14.34
C ILE A 669 2.93 -22.95 -13.53
N HIS A 670 2.60 -22.37 -12.38
CA HIS A 670 3.60 -21.96 -11.39
C HIS A 670 3.48 -22.85 -10.19
N ALA A 671 4.59 -23.22 -9.60
CA ALA A 671 4.61 -23.98 -8.36
C ALA A 671 5.72 -23.46 -7.48
N GLY A 672 5.51 -23.49 -6.18
CA GLY A 672 6.52 -23.00 -5.27
C GLY A 672 6.46 -23.66 -3.93
N VAL A 673 7.64 -23.76 -3.30
CA VAL A 673 7.77 -24.16 -1.91
C VAL A 673 8.33 -22.93 -1.18
N MET A 674 7.51 -22.34 -0.33
CA MET A 674 7.92 -21.17 0.42
C MET A 674 8.41 -21.59 1.79
N ASN A 675 9.40 -20.89 2.30
CA ASN A 675 10.06 -21.26 3.55
C ASN A 675 10.55 -22.69 3.49
N LEU A 676 11.39 -22.95 2.50
CA LEU A 676 11.86 -24.30 2.16
C LEU A 676 12.54 -24.98 3.34
N THR A 677 13.30 -24.24 4.13
CA THR A 677 14.02 -24.80 5.27
C THR A 677 13.21 -24.79 6.56
N ASN A 678 11.95 -24.39 6.48
CA ASN A 678 11.03 -24.38 7.61
C ASN A 678 11.55 -23.55 8.77
N GLU A 679 12.02 -22.35 8.45
CA GLU A 679 12.54 -21.43 9.47
C GLU A 679 11.40 -20.94 10.35
N GLU A 680 11.56 -21.01 11.66
CA GLU A 680 10.61 -20.41 12.59
C GLU A 680 11.06 -18.99 12.87
N TYR A 681 10.25 -18.02 12.49
CA TYR A 681 10.69 -16.63 12.59
C TYR A 681 9.53 -15.68 12.79
N HIS A 682 9.88 -14.49 13.27
CA HIS A 682 8.96 -13.38 13.42
C HIS A 682 9.47 -12.21 12.61
N LEU A 683 8.57 -11.35 12.17
CA LEU A 683 8.92 -10.07 11.59
C LEU A 683 8.70 -8.99 12.64
N TRP A 684 9.52 -7.95 12.60
CA TRP A 684 9.51 -6.93 13.63
C TRP A 684 8.13 -6.32 13.85
N ASN A 685 7.41 -6.02 12.76
CA ASN A 685 6.10 -5.40 12.91
C ASN A 685 5.09 -6.26 13.64
N ASP A 686 5.24 -7.57 13.62
CA ASP A 686 4.29 -8.47 14.29
C ASP A 686 4.53 -8.58 15.78
N VAL A 687 5.75 -8.26 16.22
CA VAL A 687 6.08 -8.38 17.63
C VAL A 687 6.46 -7.04 18.26
N ARG A 688 6.44 -6.00 17.48
CA ARG A 688 6.72 -4.65 17.98
C ARG A 688 5.73 -4.30 19.10
N GLY A 689 6.26 -3.84 20.21
CA GLY A 689 5.43 -3.54 21.37
C GLY A 689 5.07 -4.72 22.23
N LYS A 690 5.58 -5.90 21.91
CA LYS A 690 5.32 -7.10 22.72
C LYS A 690 6.50 -7.39 23.64
N THR A 691 6.25 -8.16 24.68
CA THR A 691 7.29 -8.51 25.63
C THR A 691 7.83 -9.91 25.43
N GLU A 692 7.28 -10.66 24.49
CA GLU A 692 7.77 -12.00 24.19
C GLU A 692 7.51 -12.35 22.72
N LEU A 693 8.28 -13.30 22.22
CA LEU A 693 8.13 -13.80 20.85
C LEU A 693 7.21 -15.01 20.89
N SER A 694 5.92 -14.77 20.88
CA SER A 694 4.96 -15.87 20.95
C SER A 694 4.83 -16.55 19.58
N ARG A 695 4.53 -17.83 19.60
CA ARG A 695 4.47 -18.63 18.36
C ARG A 695 3.26 -18.30 17.49
N ASP A 696 2.22 -17.73 18.07
CA ASP A 696 1.07 -17.32 17.27
C ASP A 696 1.39 -16.16 16.35
N LYS A 697 2.51 -15.47 16.57
CA LYS A 697 2.92 -14.36 15.73
C LYS A 697 3.99 -14.76 14.71
N THR A 698 4.26 -16.05 14.58
CA THR A 698 5.26 -16.49 13.62
C THR A 698 4.73 -16.46 12.18
N UNK A 699 5.55 -16.41 11.28
CA UNK A 699 5.27 -16.43 9.96
C UNK A 699 4.97 -17.80 9.61
N ALA A 700 4.59 -18.02 8.43
CA ALA A 700 4.08 -19.33 8.02
C ALA A 700 5.18 -20.40 8.02
N GLU A 701 4.80 -21.63 8.29
CA GLU A 701 5.65 -22.80 8.09
C GLU A 701 5.93 -23.00 6.60
N ARG A 702 6.83 -23.99 6.29
CA ARG A 702 6.99 -24.39 4.89
C ARG A 702 5.62 -24.62 4.28
N ASN A 703 5.42 -24.05 3.09
CA ASN A 703 4.11 -24.19 2.46
C ASN A 703 4.28 -24.34 0.96
N TYR A 704 3.23 -24.86 0.34
CA TYR A 704 3.25 -25.30 -1.05
C TYR A 704 2.18 -24.51 -1.79
N ASN A 705 2.57 -23.99 -2.96
CA ASN A 705 1.69 -23.13 -3.74
C ASN A 705 1.72 -23.58 -5.19
N ILE A 706 0.55 -23.52 -5.84
CA ILE A 706 0.46 -23.86 -7.24
C ILE A 706 -0.59 -22.96 -7.90
N SER A 707 -0.32 -22.57 -9.14
CA SER A 707 -1.32 -21.86 -9.92
C SER A 707 -1.27 -22.34 -11.37
N VAL A 708 -2.43 -22.29 -12.02
CA VAL A 708 -2.56 -22.64 -13.43
C VAL A 708 -3.28 -21.48 -14.09
N LYS A 709 -2.67 -20.91 -15.13
CA LYS A 709 -3.26 -19.81 -15.85
C LYS A 709 -3.40 -20.18 -17.33
N TYR A 710 -4.60 -19.96 -17.87
CA TYR A 710 -4.90 -20.14 -19.27
C TYR A 710 -5.14 -18.76 -19.86
N GLU A 711 -4.44 -18.47 -20.95
CA GLU A 711 -4.58 -17.17 -21.65
C GLU A 711 -5.21 -17.39 -23.00
N PHE A 712 -6.29 -16.66 -23.24
CA PHE A 712 -6.99 -16.80 -24.51
C PHE A 712 -6.25 -16.14 -25.65
N UNK A 713 -5.18 -15.54 -25.44
CA UNK A 713 -4.31 -14.91 -26.19
C UNK A 713 -4.06 -15.41 -27.46
N THR A 714 -4.18 -16.56 -27.50
CA THR A 714 -3.86 -17.16 -28.76
C THR A 714 -5.08 -17.69 -29.47
N LEU A 715 -6.25 -17.59 -28.85
CA LEU A 715 -7.46 -17.94 -29.53
C LEU A 715 -7.77 -16.85 -30.54
N LYS A 716 -7.07 -16.86 -31.62
CA LYS A 716 -7.41 -15.94 -32.66
C LYS A 716 -8.76 -16.30 -33.18
N THR A 717 -9.60 -15.30 -33.33
CA THR A 717 -10.73 -15.50 -34.17
C THR A 717 -10.16 -15.86 -35.51
N GLN A 718 -10.32 -17.11 -35.84
CA GLN A 718 -9.89 -17.57 -37.13
C GLN A 718 -10.75 -16.86 -38.16
N LYS A 719 -10.20 -15.90 -38.79
CA LYS A 719 -10.93 -15.34 -39.89
C LYS A 719 -10.99 -16.38 -40.94
N PRO A 720 -12.16 -16.63 -41.50
CA PRO A 720 -12.24 -17.51 -42.63
C PRO A 720 -11.31 -16.98 -43.70
N ALA A 721 -10.61 -17.85 -44.29
CA ALA A 721 -9.63 -17.49 -45.28
C ALA A 721 -10.27 -16.70 -46.44
#